data_4802adc16de04f22778fb7d8bdc361ad
#
_entry.id   4802adc16de04f22778fb7d8bdc361ad
#
_cell.length_a   1.000
_cell.length_b   1.000
_cell.length_c   1.000
_cell.angle_alpha   90.00
_cell.angle_beta   90.00
_cell.angle_gamma   90.00
#
_symmetry.space_group_name_H-M   'P 1'
#
loop_
_entity.id
_entity.type
_entity.pdbx_description
1 polymer ?
#
loop_
_entity_poly.entity_id
_entity_poly.type
_entity_poly.pdbx_seq_one_letter_code
_entity_poly.pdbx_strand_id
1 'polypeptide(L)'
;MADFGPRAPHGPDMTGTHDPLQSMNLSEKEAFDTFIRPNDSYTPDGVYWADLPIWKRVKFVSKYDAGEAAREFTVFWKMFKEDPLAPVAYYFRNMVLPGAGLGLEGYVLFSIGNIKPLFAKAFPQCWDTEEICNPTWIASVEYLEICGIIVGQILVGIIGDWIGRRFGLIQDAVIMLLGLVMLTAAWGVTQNGWVICYVWSLFFYGIGVGGEYPMTATSGMENAVGSGKISTKEDRLHRGRKVTSAFLMQGWGQFFNQAILIILLLCFHHGSGNPPYSTVSAQWTYRISFAIPAVGTLWLVYYRYYKMHAASKQLAIAKAKSKVTGYDTESLNLTFKYFGFRLLATAGAWYANDVFFYGNKLFQSEFIAVISPNSDSIMPGWLYNLLNVGVSLLGYYAASFFIDNKLYGRKWMQMIGFAMDFVFFIVPAFNFEYYTSPAHIRAFQAMYFLSSFFNQFGPNAVTFLVAAEVFPTPIRATAHGFAAAVGKLGALTAAILYNYIDTQTKFYVVPWFGLAGMVLTWIWLPDTTGLDLKEAERRWYYLRSGRENEYHGPAVHPKHLSLWERFRGVGKYYDPDADYKQKVEEMRGDWEAMMARRAAEKELAYEDDDLDEGLKHKHVLTYFERTSPMILAREKNFPPIIGTPSSRDSRTPPSDELLPPPRTDINEEIPE
;
A
#
# COMPACT_ATOMS: atom_id res chain seq x y z
N MET A 1 -1.69 29.12 29.71
CA MET A 1 -2.86 29.47 28.90
C MET A 1 -2.49 30.74 28.16
N ALA A 2 -2.00 30.63 26.95
CA ALA A 2 -1.67 31.79 26.11
C ALA A 2 -2.84 31.99 25.14
N ASP A 3 -3.35 33.19 25.15
CA ASP A 3 -4.50 33.66 24.40
C ASP A 3 -4.17 33.70 22.91
N PHE A 4 -4.74 32.80 22.13
CA PHE A 4 -4.68 32.82 20.67
C PHE A 4 -5.90 33.56 20.12
N GLY A 5 -5.82 34.88 20.12
CA GLY A 5 -6.71 35.73 19.34
C GLY A 5 -6.63 35.36 17.84
N PRO A 6 -7.69 35.65 17.05
CA PRO A 6 -7.69 35.32 15.62
C PRO A 6 -6.60 36.16 14.94
N ARG A 7 -5.53 35.49 14.44
CA ARG A 7 -4.56 36.14 13.58
C ARG A 7 -5.24 36.48 12.26
N ALA A 8 -5.12 37.75 11.86
CA ALA A 8 -5.50 38.21 10.53
C ALA A 8 -4.72 37.41 9.46
N PRO A 9 -5.28 37.21 8.25
CA PRO A 9 -4.60 36.58 7.16
C PRO A 9 -3.36 37.36 6.78
N HIS A 10 -2.18 36.96 7.22
CA HIS A 10 -0.93 37.52 6.79
C HIS A 10 -0.58 36.97 5.41
N GLY A 11 -0.85 37.78 4.38
CA GLY A 11 -0.14 37.67 3.12
C GLY A 11 1.37 37.85 3.34
N PRO A 12 2.25 37.34 2.46
CA PRO A 12 3.69 37.47 2.61
C PRO A 12 4.07 38.95 2.67
N ASP A 13 4.56 39.36 3.82
CA ASP A 13 5.05 40.72 4.07
C ASP A 13 6.40 40.87 3.35
N MET A 14 6.33 41.27 2.08
CA MET A 14 7.49 41.63 1.27
C MET A 14 7.81 43.07 1.55
N THR A 15 8.74 43.33 2.44
CA THR A 15 9.20 44.68 2.81
C THR A 15 9.48 45.52 1.58
N GLY A 16 8.56 46.44 1.25
CA GLY A 16 8.84 47.63 0.48
C GLY A 16 8.72 47.57 -1.04
N THR A 17 8.16 46.49 -1.64
CA THR A 17 7.87 46.42 -3.08
C THR A 17 6.48 45.84 -3.32
N HIS A 18 5.77 46.32 -4.33
CA HIS A 18 4.42 45.90 -4.73
C HIS A 18 4.20 44.39 -4.55
N ASP A 19 3.24 44.03 -3.70
CA ASP A 19 2.80 42.65 -3.55
C ASP A 19 2.20 42.17 -4.89
N PRO A 20 2.83 41.22 -5.60
CA PRO A 20 2.34 40.76 -6.90
C PRO A 20 0.95 40.16 -6.83
N LEU A 21 0.54 39.68 -5.65
CA LEU A 21 -0.80 39.14 -5.39
C LEU A 21 -1.87 40.27 -5.44
N GLN A 22 -1.51 41.53 -5.24
CA GLN A 22 -2.45 42.65 -5.37
C GLN A 22 -2.81 42.94 -6.82
N SER A 23 -1.97 42.56 -7.77
CA SER A 23 -2.24 42.73 -9.20
C SER A 23 -3.05 41.60 -9.82
N MET A 24 -3.22 40.51 -9.11
CA MET A 24 -4.06 39.35 -9.53
C MET A 24 -5.53 39.63 -9.15
N ASN A 25 -6.46 39.18 -10.00
CA ASN A 25 -7.86 39.21 -9.60
C ASN A 25 -8.10 38.19 -8.48
N LEU A 26 -9.18 38.38 -7.70
CA LEU A 26 -9.46 37.56 -6.51
C LEU A 26 -9.48 36.06 -6.83
N SER A 27 -10.06 35.66 -7.95
CA SER A 27 -10.17 34.26 -8.39
C SER A 27 -8.81 33.63 -8.75
N GLU A 28 -7.90 34.38 -9.35
CA GLU A 28 -6.54 33.88 -9.65
C GLU A 28 -5.72 33.70 -8.38
N LYS A 29 -5.85 34.63 -7.43
CA LYS A 29 -5.20 34.51 -6.12
C LYS A 29 -5.70 33.31 -5.34
N GLU A 30 -7.01 33.13 -5.25
CA GLU A 30 -7.61 31.96 -4.58
C GLU A 30 -7.20 30.65 -5.25
N ALA A 31 -7.10 30.61 -6.58
CA ALA A 31 -6.65 29.43 -7.30
C ALA A 31 -5.17 29.12 -7.03
N PHE A 32 -4.30 30.12 -6.96
CA PHE A 32 -2.90 29.96 -6.60
C PHE A 32 -2.73 29.47 -5.16
N ASP A 33 -3.41 30.10 -4.21
CA ASP A 33 -3.37 29.69 -2.80
C ASP A 33 -3.93 28.27 -2.61
N THR A 34 -5.02 27.92 -3.29
CA THR A 34 -5.59 26.57 -3.27
C THR A 34 -4.65 25.53 -3.88
N PHE A 35 -3.83 25.92 -4.86
CA PHE A 35 -2.84 25.03 -5.43
C PHE A 35 -1.71 24.72 -4.43
N ILE A 36 -1.17 25.72 -3.73
CA ILE A 36 -0.08 25.54 -2.75
C ILE A 36 -0.60 24.94 -1.44
N ARG A 37 -1.81 25.37 -1.00
CA ARG A 37 -2.49 24.93 0.22
C ARG A 37 -3.84 24.28 -0.13
N PRO A 38 -3.85 23.00 -0.57
CA PRO A 38 -5.07 22.35 -1.01
C PRO A 38 -6.17 22.32 0.05
N ASN A 39 -7.40 22.58 -0.33
CA ASN A 39 -8.58 22.67 0.55
C ASN A 39 -8.89 21.37 1.32
N ASP A 40 -8.39 20.24 0.85
CA ASP A 40 -8.50 18.94 1.55
C ASP A 40 -7.56 18.84 2.75
N SER A 41 -6.53 19.67 2.82
CA SER A 41 -5.50 19.65 3.85
C SER A 41 -5.38 20.97 4.63
N TYR A 42 -5.89 22.07 4.07
CA TYR A 42 -5.86 23.40 4.68
C TYR A 42 -7.26 24.01 4.74
N THR A 43 -7.53 24.80 5.78
CA THR A 43 -8.75 25.61 5.85
C THR A 43 -8.63 26.80 4.89
N PRO A 44 -9.75 27.50 4.57
CA PRO A 44 -9.69 28.75 3.80
C PRO A 44 -8.78 29.82 4.41
N ASP A 45 -8.58 29.77 5.72
CA ASP A 45 -7.67 30.67 6.45
C ASP A 45 -6.20 30.18 6.40
N GLY A 46 -5.87 29.17 5.60
CA GLY A 46 -4.53 28.64 5.44
C GLY A 46 -4.01 27.79 6.61
N VAL A 47 -4.86 27.41 7.56
CA VAL A 47 -4.47 26.59 8.71
C VAL A 47 -4.44 25.11 8.32
N TYR A 48 -3.34 24.43 8.61
CA TYR A 48 -3.22 22.99 8.34
C TYR A 48 -4.20 22.18 9.20
N TRP A 49 -4.81 21.14 8.64
CA TRP A 49 -5.85 20.35 9.33
C TRP A 49 -5.42 19.80 10.69
N ALA A 50 -4.12 19.44 10.82
CA ALA A 50 -3.59 18.86 12.05
C ALA A 50 -3.37 19.91 13.16
N ASP A 51 -3.29 21.21 12.83
CA ASP A 51 -3.18 22.33 13.79
C ASP A 51 -4.54 22.71 14.38
N LEU A 52 -5.64 22.25 13.79
CA LEU A 52 -6.97 22.56 14.29
C LEU A 52 -7.23 21.95 15.66
N PRO A 53 -7.91 22.65 16.58
CA PRO A 53 -8.44 22.08 17.82
C PRO A 53 -9.30 20.85 17.52
N ILE A 54 -9.31 19.86 18.44
CA ILE A 54 -9.92 18.54 18.23
C ILE A 54 -11.32 18.60 17.60
N TRP A 55 -12.22 19.40 18.14
CA TRP A 55 -13.60 19.51 17.63
C TRP A 55 -13.68 20.15 16.23
N LYS A 56 -12.86 21.18 15.97
CA LYS A 56 -12.78 21.77 14.64
C LYS A 56 -12.16 20.81 13.63
N ARG A 57 -11.15 20.04 14.05
CA ARG A 57 -10.53 18.98 13.25
C ARG A 57 -11.54 17.90 12.87
N VAL A 58 -12.29 17.39 13.84
CA VAL A 58 -13.36 16.39 13.59
C VAL A 58 -14.36 16.93 12.58
N LYS A 59 -14.85 18.16 12.77
CA LYS A 59 -15.79 18.79 11.85
C LYS A 59 -15.22 18.98 10.45
N PHE A 60 -13.95 19.41 10.34
CA PHE A 60 -13.25 19.59 9.07
C PHE A 60 -13.11 18.25 8.33
N VAL A 61 -12.55 17.23 8.97
CA VAL A 61 -12.33 15.92 8.37
C VAL A 61 -13.65 15.26 7.97
N SER A 62 -14.63 15.22 8.87
CA SER A 62 -15.94 14.60 8.59
C SER A 62 -16.68 15.28 7.44
N LYS A 63 -16.57 16.61 7.30
CA LYS A 63 -17.17 17.33 6.18
C LYS A 63 -16.54 16.93 4.84
N TYR A 64 -15.21 16.80 4.80
CA TYR A 64 -14.49 16.39 3.60
C TYR A 64 -14.76 14.93 3.26
N ASP A 65 -14.65 14.01 4.23
CA ASP A 65 -14.88 12.60 4.00
C ASP A 65 -16.32 12.32 3.55
N ALA A 66 -17.33 12.99 4.15
CA ALA A 66 -18.72 12.87 3.72
C ALA A 66 -18.95 13.42 2.31
N GLY A 67 -18.32 14.56 1.97
CA GLY A 67 -18.40 15.14 0.63
C GLY A 67 -17.77 14.25 -0.43
N GLU A 68 -16.62 13.65 -0.12
CA GLU A 68 -15.92 12.72 -1.01
C GLU A 68 -16.70 11.41 -1.20
N ALA A 69 -17.20 10.83 -0.11
CA ALA A 69 -18.04 9.64 -0.17
C ALA A 69 -19.33 9.86 -1.00
N ALA A 70 -19.99 11.01 -0.84
CA ALA A 70 -21.15 11.37 -1.64
C ALA A 70 -20.82 11.53 -3.13
N ARG A 71 -19.66 12.13 -3.44
CA ARG A 71 -19.17 12.27 -4.82
C ARG A 71 -18.87 10.90 -5.44
N GLU A 72 -18.13 10.05 -4.73
CA GLU A 72 -17.78 8.70 -5.20
C GLU A 72 -19.04 7.85 -5.43
N PHE A 73 -19.99 7.92 -4.50
CA PHE A 73 -21.28 7.21 -4.66
C PHE A 73 -22.06 7.72 -5.88
N THR A 74 -22.05 9.04 -6.12
CA THR A 74 -22.71 9.63 -7.30
C THR A 74 -22.06 9.15 -8.59
N VAL A 75 -20.71 9.13 -8.66
CA VAL A 75 -19.95 8.63 -9.82
C VAL A 75 -20.22 7.15 -10.04
N PHE A 76 -20.16 6.34 -8.97
CA PHE A 76 -20.47 4.91 -9.04
C PHE A 76 -21.89 4.67 -9.57
N TRP A 77 -22.88 5.41 -9.04
CA TRP A 77 -24.26 5.27 -9.44
C TRP A 77 -24.52 5.71 -10.89
N LYS A 78 -23.79 6.74 -11.34
CA LYS A 78 -23.84 7.17 -12.75
C LYS A 78 -23.27 6.07 -13.66
N MET A 79 -22.08 5.55 -13.34
CA MET A 79 -21.47 4.44 -14.08
C MET A 79 -22.40 3.21 -14.16
N PHE A 80 -23.00 2.84 -13.02
CA PHE A 80 -23.92 1.70 -12.98
C PHE A 80 -25.19 1.90 -13.85
N LYS A 81 -25.70 3.13 -13.91
CA LYS A 81 -26.85 3.45 -14.76
C LYS A 81 -26.52 3.46 -16.26
N GLU A 82 -25.32 3.91 -16.62
CA GLU A 82 -24.86 3.94 -18.00
C GLU A 82 -24.51 2.54 -18.51
N ASP A 83 -23.78 1.76 -17.74
CA ASP A 83 -23.44 0.36 -17.99
C ASP A 83 -23.31 -0.40 -16.67
N PRO A 84 -24.21 -1.37 -16.37
CA PRO A 84 -24.15 -2.15 -15.14
C PRO A 84 -22.85 -2.95 -14.94
N LEU A 85 -22.10 -3.23 -16.02
CA LEU A 85 -20.82 -3.93 -15.94
C LEU A 85 -19.63 -2.97 -15.75
N ALA A 86 -19.79 -1.67 -16.02
CA ALA A 86 -18.72 -0.69 -15.88
C ALA A 86 -18.10 -0.64 -14.48
N PRO A 87 -18.85 -0.68 -13.35
CA PRO A 87 -18.27 -0.76 -12.03
C PRO A 87 -17.43 -2.02 -11.80
N VAL A 88 -17.82 -3.16 -12.36
CA VAL A 88 -17.08 -4.42 -12.27
C VAL A 88 -15.77 -4.32 -13.06
N ALA A 89 -15.81 -3.79 -14.27
CA ALA A 89 -14.63 -3.54 -15.09
C ALA A 89 -13.67 -2.53 -14.41
N TYR A 90 -14.22 -1.48 -13.81
CA TYR A 90 -13.44 -0.52 -13.03
C TYR A 90 -12.75 -1.17 -11.82
N TYR A 91 -13.49 -1.97 -11.03
CA TYR A 91 -12.96 -2.71 -9.91
C TYR A 91 -11.83 -3.67 -10.35
N PHE A 92 -12.07 -4.44 -11.40
CA PHE A 92 -11.11 -5.38 -11.94
C PHE A 92 -9.81 -4.67 -12.37
N ARG A 93 -9.91 -3.58 -13.11
CA ARG A 93 -8.74 -2.84 -13.63
C ARG A 93 -7.94 -2.16 -12.51
N ASN A 94 -8.61 -1.56 -11.52
CA ASN A 94 -7.96 -0.70 -10.54
C ASN A 94 -7.61 -1.41 -9.22
N MET A 95 -8.22 -2.55 -8.92
CA MET A 95 -7.99 -3.28 -7.67
C MET A 95 -7.46 -4.70 -7.92
N VAL A 96 -8.10 -5.49 -8.78
CA VAL A 96 -7.70 -6.87 -9.01
C VAL A 96 -6.36 -6.96 -9.74
N LEU A 97 -6.21 -6.26 -10.86
CA LEU A 97 -4.98 -6.32 -11.65
C LEU A 97 -3.72 -5.84 -10.91
N PRO A 98 -3.73 -4.71 -10.17
CA PRO A 98 -2.58 -4.30 -9.40
C PRO A 98 -2.19 -5.28 -8.29
N GLY A 99 -3.18 -5.95 -7.69
CA GLY A 99 -2.99 -6.91 -6.60
C GLY A 99 -2.90 -8.37 -7.02
N ALA A 100 -2.92 -8.68 -8.32
CA ALA A 100 -3.01 -10.07 -8.81
C ALA A 100 -1.87 -10.97 -8.30
N GLY A 101 -0.63 -10.45 -8.21
CA GLY A 101 0.50 -11.19 -7.65
C GLY A 101 0.31 -11.54 -6.18
N LEU A 102 -0.20 -10.59 -5.38
CA LEU A 102 -0.54 -10.84 -3.98
C LEU A 102 -1.72 -11.82 -3.83
N GLY A 103 -2.65 -11.81 -4.79
CA GLY A 103 -3.71 -12.81 -4.89
C GLY A 103 -3.15 -14.23 -5.10
N LEU A 104 -2.15 -14.36 -5.96
CA LEU A 104 -1.45 -15.62 -6.19
C LEU A 104 -0.68 -16.09 -4.94
N GLU A 105 -0.04 -15.18 -4.22
CA GLU A 105 0.56 -15.49 -2.93
C GLU A 105 -0.48 -16.04 -1.95
N GLY A 106 -1.57 -15.31 -1.74
CA GLY A 106 -2.64 -15.74 -0.84
C GLY A 106 -3.23 -17.09 -1.22
N TYR A 107 -3.25 -17.41 -2.51
CA TYR A 107 -3.74 -18.69 -3.00
C TYR A 107 -2.76 -19.84 -2.71
N VAL A 108 -1.49 -19.68 -3.02
CA VAL A 108 -0.50 -20.80 -2.98
C VAL A 108 0.07 -20.98 -1.59
N LEU A 109 0.57 -19.92 -0.98
CA LEU A 109 1.28 -20.00 0.31
C LEU A 109 0.40 -20.59 1.43
N PHE A 110 -0.87 -20.23 1.46
CA PHE A 110 -1.78 -20.76 2.49
C PHE A 110 -2.47 -22.07 2.08
N SER A 111 -2.21 -22.57 0.88
CA SER A 111 -2.76 -23.85 0.42
C SER A 111 -2.28 -25.02 1.25
N ILE A 112 -1.04 -24.97 1.77
CA ILE A 112 -0.47 -26.09 2.55
C ILE A 112 -1.25 -26.35 3.83
N GLY A 113 -1.70 -25.33 4.54
CA GLY A 113 -2.53 -25.49 5.72
C GLY A 113 -3.88 -26.18 5.43
N ASN A 114 -4.33 -26.14 4.18
CA ASN A 114 -5.54 -26.80 3.70
C ASN A 114 -5.26 -28.21 3.13
N ILE A 115 -4.16 -28.36 2.38
CA ILE A 115 -3.84 -29.60 1.65
C ILE A 115 -3.22 -30.65 2.58
N LYS A 116 -2.41 -30.25 3.57
CA LYS A 116 -1.74 -31.18 4.50
C LYS A 116 -2.70 -32.15 5.17
N PRO A 117 -3.89 -31.75 5.69
CA PRO A 117 -4.86 -32.71 6.24
C PRO A 117 -5.37 -33.73 5.22
N LEU A 118 -5.54 -33.35 3.95
CA LEU A 118 -5.91 -34.27 2.89
C LEU A 118 -4.79 -35.26 2.58
N PHE A 119 -3.55 -34.79 2.53
CA PHE A 119 -2.39 -35.64 2.31
C PHE A 119 -2.16 -36.62 3.47
N ALA A 120 -2.34 -36.22 4.72
CA ALA A 120 -2.26 -37.08 5.88
C ALA A 120 -3.26 -38.25 5.81
N LYS A 121 -4.47 -37.97 5.34
CA LYS A 121 -5.51 -39.04 5.18
C LYS A 121 -5.32 -39.89 3.93
N ALA A 122 -4.82 -39.33 2.82
CA ALA A 122 -4.65 -40.06 1.55
C ALA A 122 -3.30 -40.80 1.46
N PHE A 123 -2.27 -40.35 2.14
CA PHE A 123 -0.92 -40.88 2.15
C PHE A 123 -0.39 -41.02 3.59
N PRO A 124 -1.05 -41.80 4.47
CA PRO A 124 -0.77 -41.78 5.90
C PRO A 124 0.67 -42.18 6.23
N GLN A 125 1.25 -43.15 5.53
CA GLN A 125 2.62 -43.62 5.77
C GLN A 125 3.69 -42.53 5.50
N CYS A 126 3.37 -41.53 4.66
CA CYS A 126 4.28 -40.44 4.35
C CYS A 126 3.98 -39.19 5.18
N TRP A 127 2.70 -38.79 5.32
CA TRP A 127 2.31 -37.50 5.87
C TRP A 127 1.76 -37.54 7.30
N ASP A 128 1.48 -38.70 7.84
CA ASP A 128 0.94 -38.90 9.19
C ASP A 128 1.93 -39.65 10.09
N THR A 129 2.31 -40.88 9.71
CA THR A 129 3.26 -41.71 10.49
C THR A 129 4.73 -41.45 10.12
N GLU A 130 4.98 -40.81 8.99
CA GLU A 130 6.33 -40.44 8.48
C GLU A 130 7.28 -41.65 8.33
N GLU A 131 6.73 -42.87 8.14
CA GLU A 131 7.53 -44.13 8.06
C GLU A 131 8.36 -44.21 6.78
N ILE A 132 7.82 -43.73 5.64
CA ILE A 132 8.44 -43.83 4.31
C ILE A 132 8.98 -42.52 3.79
N CYS A 133 8.67 -41.40 4.44
CA CYS A 133 9.14 -40.09 4.10
C CYS A 133 9.99 -39.50 5.22
N ASN A 134 10.97 -38.67 4.84
CA ASN A 134 11.83 -38.04 5.84
C ASN A 134 11.06 -36.92 6.55
N PRO A 135 10.95 -36.93 7.89
CA PRO A 135 10.24 -35.92 8.68
C PRO A 135 10.70 -34.47 8.37
N THR A 136 11.99 -34.26 8.12
CA THR A 136 12.55 -32.97 7.80
C THR A 136 11.95 -32.39 6.51
N TRP A 137 11.73 -33.23 5.48
CA TRP A 137 11.11 -32.78 4.24
C TRP A 137 9.62 -32.51 4.39
N ILE A 138 8.91 -33.31 5.20
CA ILE A 138 7.51 -33.07 5.53
C ILE A 138 7.34 -31.73 6.26
N ALA A 139 8.16 -31.49 7.29
CA ALA A 139 8.15 -30.19 8.00
C ALA A 139 8.55 -29.02 7.10
N SER A 140 9.48 -29.24 6.14
CA SER A 140 9.96 -28.16 5.26
C SER A 140 8.90 -27.62 4.30
N VAL A 141 7.79 -28.33 4.10
CA VAL A 141 6.65 -27.82 3.31
C VAL A 141 6.04 -26.55 3.89
N GLU A 142 6.15 -26.33 5.20
CA GLU A 142 5.60 -25.17 5.89
C GLU A 142 6.52 -23.95 5.85
N TYR A 143 7.82 -24.14 5.62
CA TYR A 143 8.78 -23.03 5.74
C TYR A 143 9.66 -22.77 4.52
N LEU A 144 9.85 -23.72 3.61
CA LEU A 144 10.81 -23.53 2.51
C LEU A 144 10.30 -22.50 1.49
N GLU A 145 8.98 -22.39 1.28
CA GLU A 145 8.38 -21.31 0.49
C GLU A 145 8.69 -19.95 1.12
N ILE A 146 8.59 -19.83 2.45
CA ILE A 146 8.91 -18.59 3.18
C ILE A 146 10.38 -18.21 2.96
N CYS A 147 11.30 -19.17 2.98
CA CYS A 147 12.71 -18.92 2.65
C CYS A 147 12.87 -18.35 1.24
N GLY A 148 12.13 -18.89 0.25
CA GLY A 148 12.09 -18.35 -1.11
C GLY A 148 11.58 -16.91 -1.13
N ILE A 149 10.51 -16.61 -0.39
CA ILE A 149 9.93 -15.26 -0.30
C ILE A 149 10.94 -14.27 0.28
N ILE A 150 11.68 -14.62 1.34
CA ILE A 150 12.73 -13.76 1.92
C ILE A 150 13.78 -13.40 0.86
N VAL A 151 14.25 -14.39 0.11
CA VAL A 151 15.22 -14.17 -0.97
C VAL A 151 14.64 -13.21 -2.03
N GLY A 152 13.41 -13.45 -2.47
CA GLY A 152 12.73 -12.60 -3.45
C GLY A 152 12.52 -11.18 -2.97
N GLN A 153 12.10 -10.97 -1.73
CA GLN A 153 11.87 -9.64 -1.15
C GLN A 153 13.14 -8.78 -1.13
N ILE A 154 14.27 -9.37 -0.79
CA ILE A 154 15.56 -8.66 -0.75
C ILE A 154 16.04 -8.37 -2.18
N LEU A 155 16.15 -9.42 -3.02
CA LEU A 155 16.71 -9.27 -4.36
C LEU A 155 15.87 -8.36 -5.25
N VAL A 156 14.56 -8.56 -5.28
CA VAL A 156 13.68 -7.78 -6.16
C VAL A 156 13.44 -6.38 -5.60
N GLY A 157 13.49 -6.18 -4.29
CA GLY A 157 13.52 -4.84 -3.70
C GLY A 157 14.67 -4.00 -4.23
N ILE A 158 15.88 -4.58 -4.29
CA ILE A 158 17.07 -3.95 -4.87
C ILE A 158 16.90 -3.73 -6.39
N ILE A 159 16.48 -4.75 -7.13
CA ILE A 159 16.24 -4.69 -8.57
C ILE A 159 15.22 -3.59 -8.91
N GLY A 160 14.15 -3.48 -8.12
CA GLY A 160 13.10 -2.48 -8.30
C GLY A 160 13.59 -1.04 -8.18
N ASP A 161 14.49 -0.75 -7.24
CA ASP A 161 15.10 0.56 -7.10
C ASP A 161 16.24 0.80 -8.12
N TRP A 162 16.93 -0.25 -8.55
CA TRP A 162 18.07 -0.15 -9.46
C TRP A 162 17.64 -0.14 -10.94
N ILE A 163 16.88 -1.14 -11.39
CA ILE A 163 16.47 -1.31 -12.80
C ILE A 163 15.13 -0.61 -13.05
N GLY A 164 14.15 -0.86 -12.18
CA GLY A 164 12.82 -0.24 -12.24
C GLY A 164 11.67 -1.18 -11.87
N ARG A 165 10.55 -0.59 -11.48
CA ARG A 165 9.36 -1.30 -10.98
C ARG A 165 8.76 -2.28 -11.99
N ARG A 166 8.69 -1.86 -13.27
CA ARG A 166 8.12 -2.70 -14.35
C ARG A 166 8.90 -3.98 -14.56
N PHE A 167 10.23 -3.88 -14.57
CA PHE A 167 11.09 -5.06 -14.75
C PHE A 167 10.90 -6.05 -13.61
N GLY A 168 10.91 -5.58 -12.36
CA GLY A 168 10.65 -6.41 -11.18
C GLY A 168 9.33 -7.17 -11.31
N LEU A 169 8.22 -6.46 -11.58
CA LEU A 169 6.88 -7.06 -11.73
C LEU A 169 6.79 -8.11 -12.83
N ILE A 170 7.48 -7.93 -13.96
CA ILE A 170 7.49 -8.93 -15.05
C ILE A 170 8.28 -10.17 -14.63
N GLN A 171 9.48 -9.96 -14.04
CA GLN A 171 10.33 -11.03 -13.55
C GLN A 171 9.59 -11.89 -12.52
N ASP A 172 8.92 -11.27 -11.56
CA ASP A 172 8.17 -11.96 -10.51
C ASP A 172 7.06 -12.85 -11.10
N ALA A 173 6.27 -12.31 -12.03
CA ALA A 173 5.22 -13.07 -12.69
C ALA A 173 5.76 -14.28 -13.48
N VAL A 174 6.91 -14.15 -14.12
CA VAL A 174 7.56 -15.27 -14.83
C VAL A 174 8.03 -16.35 -13.86
N ILE A 175 8.67 -15.95 -12.76
CA ILE A 175 9.14 -16.90 -11.74
C ILE A 175 7.95 -17.63 -11.10
N MET A 176 6.88 -16.89 -10.75
CA MET A 176 5.64 -17.50 -10.22
C MET A 176 5.00 -18.47 -11.20
N LEU A 177 4.93 -18.14 -12.48
CA LEU A 177 4.40 -19.03 -13.51
C LEU A 177 5.19 -20.34 -13.57
N LEU A 178 6.51 -20.25 -13.64
CA LEU A 178 7.38 -21.43 -13.66
C LEU A 178 7.22 -22.26 -12.39
N GLY A 179 7.16 -21.63 -11.23
CA GLY A 179 6.91 -22.29 -9.95
C GLY A 179 5.57 -23.03 -9.90
N LEU A 180 4.48 -22.42 -10.42
CA LEU A 180 3.16 -23.05 -10.50
C LEU A 180 3.15 -24.26 -11.45
N VAL A 181 3.86 -24.18 -12.57
CA VAL A 181 4.05 -25.32 -13.47
C VAL A 181 4.81 -26.45 -12.77
N MET A 182 5.87 -26.12 -12.04
CA MET A 182 6.64 -27.10 -11.24
C MET A 182 5.76 -27.74 -10.16
N LEU A 183 4.97 -26.97 -9.42
CA LEU A 183 4.04 -27.46 -8.40
C LEU A 183 2.98 -28.41 -8.99
N THR A 184 2.38 -28.03 -10.11
CA THR A 184 1.39 -28.85 -10.83
C THR A 184 1.99 -30.15 -11.31
N ALA A 185 3.22 -30.11 -11.85
CA ALA A 185 3.94 -31.23 -12.40
C ALA A 185 4.77 -32.03 -11.39
N ALA A 186 4.81 -31.62 -10.11
CA ALA A 186 5.65 -32.23 -9.10
C ALA A 186 5.52 -33.76 -9.08
N TRP A 187 6.66 -34.43 -9.19
CA TRP A 187 6.73 -35.89 -9.32
C TRP A 187 7.97 -36.46 -8.61
N GLY A 188 7.93 -37.77 -8.28
CA GLY A 188 9.05 -38.48 -7.72
C GLY A 188 8.90 -39.98 -7.93
N VAL A 189 10.03 -40.70 -8.06
CA VAL A 189 10.03 -42.17 -8.15
C VAL A 189 9.48 -42.80 -6.85
N THR A 190 9.72 -42.14 -5.73
CA THR A 190 9.19 -42.48 -4.41
C THR A 190 8.31 -41.36 -3.88
N GLN A 191 7.47 -41.62 -2.87
CA GLN A 191 6.69 -40.57 -2.21
C GLN A 191 7.60 -39.52 -1.57
N ASN A 192 8.71 -39.90 -0.97
CA ASN A 192 9.70 -38.97 -0.44
C ASN A 192 10.31 -38.10 -1.54
N GLY A 193 10.63 -38.68 -2.71
CA GLY A 193 11.11 -37.90 -3.87
C GLY A 193 10.07 -36.89 -4.39
N TRP A 194 8.78 -37.24 -4.37
CA TRP A 194 7.70 -36.33 -4.70
C TRP A 194 7.62 -35.17 -3.70
N VAL A 195 7.72 -35.42 -2.38
CA VAL A 195 7.74 -34.38 -1.36
C VAL A 195 8.92 -33.43 -1.58
N ILE A 196 10.12 -33.94 -1.85
CA ILE A 196 11.31 -33.10 -2.13
C ILE A 196 11.08 -32.20 -3.36
N CYS A 197 10.54 -32.76 -4.44
CA CYS A 197 10.23 -31.98 -5.64
C CYS A 197 9.19 -30.90 -5.35
N TYR A 198 8.13 -31.21 -4.60
CA TYR A 198 7.08 -30.28 -4.21
C TYR A 198 7.64 -29.12 -3.38
N VAL A 199 8.46 -29.40 -2.39
CA VAL A 199 9.06 -28.41 -1.48
C VAL A 199 10.00 -27.46 -2.22
N TRP A 200 10.86 -27.95 -3.12
CA TRP A 200 11.73 -27.10 -3.92
C TRP A 200 10.95 -26.26 -4.95
N SER A 201 9.83 -26.79 -5.44
CA SER A 201 8.92 -26.00 -6.30
C SER A 201 8.29 -24.85 -5.53
N LEU A 202 7.93 -25.05 -4.25
CA LEU A 202 7.45 -24.00 -3.36
C LEU A 202 8.53 -22.92 -3.11
N PHE A 203 9.78 -23.33 -2.83
CA PHE A 203 10.90 -22.39 -2.68
C PHE A 203 11.07 -21.51 -3.90
N PHE A 204 11.11 -22.12 -5.09
CA PHE A 204 11.28 -21.39 -6.34
C PHE A 204 10.10 -20.44 -6.62
N TYR A 205 8.87 -20.90 -6.39
CA TYR A 205 7.68 -20.06 -6.47
C TYR A 205 7.73 -18.89 -5.49
N GLY A 206 8.19 -19.14 -4.26
CA GLY A 206 8.35 -18.14 -3.22
C GLY A 206 9.26 -16.96 -3.62
N ILE A 207 10.31 -17.22 -4.42
CA ILE A 207 11.17 -16.11 -4.93
C ILE A 207 10.36 -15.09 -5.74
N GLY A 208 9.47 -15.55 -6.62
CA GLY A 208 8.61 -14.67 -7.41
C GLY A 208 7.60 -13.91 -6.54
N VAL A 209 6.95 -14.62 -5.62
CA VAL A 209 6.01 -14.01 -4.66
C VAL A 209 6.68 -12.94 -3.80
N GLY A 210 7.92 -13.20 -3.35
CA GLY A 210 8.67 -12.26 -2.52
C GLY A 210 8.84 -10.90 -3.18
N GLY A 211 9.10 -10.85 -4.48
CA GLY A 211 9.25 -9.61 -5.24
C GLY A 211 7.96 -8.80 -5.38
N GLU A 212 6.80 -9.45 -5.36
CA GLU A 212 5.50 -8.77 -5.46
C GLU A 212 5.27 -7.73 -4.35
N TYR A 213 5.76 -7.98 -3.14
CA TYR A 213 5.57 -7.07 -2.00
C TYR A 213 6.15 -5.68 -2.26
N PRO A 214 7.48 -5.51 -2.45
CA PRO A 214 8.04 -4.20 -2.68
C PRO A 214 7.58 -3.58 -4.00
N MET A 215 7.35 -4.37 -5.04
CA MET A 215 6.96 -3.87 -6.34
C MET A 215 5.52 -3.35 -6.36
N THR A 216 4.57 -4.11 -5.85
CA THR A 216 3.15 -3.72 -5.81
C THR A 216 2.91 -2.53 -4.89
N ALA A 217 3.49 -2.53 -3.68
CA ALA A 217 3.34 -1.43 -2.74
C ALA A 217 3.92 -0.11 -3.28
N THR A 218 5.14 -0.14 -3.80
CA THR A 218 5.81 1.07 -4.31
C THR A 218 5.21 1.58 -5.61
N SER A 219 4.87 0.69 -6.55
CA SER A 219 4.17 1.06 -7.78
C SER A 219 2.81 1.70 -7.50
N GLY A 220 2.03 1.12 -6.58
CA GLY A 220 0.73 1.65 -6.18
C GLY A 220 0.83 3.06 -5.61
N MET A 221 1.84 3.34 -4.80
CA MET A 221 2.11 4.68 -4.28
C MET A 221 2.58 5.66 -5.34
N GLU A 222 3.60 5.29 -6.09
CA GLU A 222 4.26 6.17 -7.06
C GLU A 222 3.32 6.59 -8.19
N ASN A 223 2.42 5.70 -8.62
CA ASN A 223 1.40 6.02 -9.62
C ASN A 223 0.32 7.00 -9.13
N ALA A 224 0.12 7.12 -7.83
CA ALA A 224 -0.86 8.06 -7.26
C ALA A 224 -0.30 9.48 -7.11
N VAL A 225 1.03 9.62 -6.94
CA VAL A 225 1.68 10.88 -6.55
C VAL A 225 1.67 11.95 -7.64
N GLY A 226 1.73 11.58 -8.91
CA GLY A 226 1.88 12.53 -10.02
C GLY A 226 3.29 13.12 -10.15
N SER A 227 3.53 13.94 -11.18
CA SER A 227 4.85 14.50 -11.51
C SER A 227 5.14 15.85 -10.83
N GLY A 228 4.12 16.53 -10.29
CA GLY A 228 4.22 17.86 -9.67
C GLY A 228 4.93 17.91 -8.31
N LYS A 229 5.24 19.13 -7.84
CA LYS A 229 5.78 19.36 -6.48
C LYS A 229 4.75 19.11 -5.38
N ILE A 230 3.47 19.24 -5.68
CA ILE A 230 2.35 18.94 -4.79
C ILE A 230 1.68 17.70 -5.36
N SER A 231 1.43 16.71 -4.51
CA SER A 231 0.81 15.46 -4.97
C SER A 231 -0.64 15.67 -5.42
N THR A 232 -1.14 14.73 -6.19
CA THR A 232 -2.53 14.75 -6.66
C THR A 232 -3.51 14.65 -5.49
N LYS A 233 -4.75 15.08 -5.68
CA LYS A 233 -5.83 14.90 -4.69
C LYS A 233 -6.02 13.42 -4.35
N GLU A 234 -5.88 12.56 -5.35
CA GLU A 234 -5.98 11.10 -5.21
C GLU A 234 -4.90 10.55 -4.25
N ASP A 235 -3.66 11.03 -4.35
CA ASP A 235 -2.59 10.64 -3.44
C ASP A 235 -2.89 11.08 -2.00
N ARG A 236 -3.31 12.32 -1.80
CA ARG A 236 -3.55 12.85 -0.45
C ARG A 236 -4.72 12.20 0.27
N LEU A 237 -5.77 11.80 -0.46
CA LEU A 237 -7.03 11.29 0.13
C LEU A 237 -7.17 9.76 0.06
N HIS A 238 -6.58 9.10 -0.94
CA HIS A 238 -6.89 7.70 -1.26
C HIS A 238 -5.67 6.82 -1.50
N ARG A 239 -4.45 7.29 -1.19
CA ARG A 239 -3.21 6.54 -1.38
C ARG A 239 -3.22 5.22 -0.61
N GLY A 240 -3.59 5.27 0.66
CA GLY A 240 -3.67 4.09 1.51
C GLY A 240 -4.67 3.08 0.95
N ARG A 241 -5.86 3.54 0.57
CA ARG A 241 -6.91 2.70 -0.04
C ARG A 241 -6.42 2.02 -1.31
N LYS A 242 -5.71 2.70 -2.19
CA LYS A 242 -5.16 2.09 -3.41
C LYS A 242 -4.20 0.94 -3.10
N VAL A 243 -3.28 1.15 -2.19
CA VAL A 243 -2.27 0.14 -1.83
C VAL A 243 -2.91 -1.02 -1.09
N THR A 244 -3.77 -0.75 -0.10
CA THR A 244 -4.44 -1.81 0.67
C THR A 244 -5.51 -2.56 -0.12
N SER A 245 -6.13 -1.93 -1.13
CA SER A 245 -7.03 -2.64 -2.06
C SER A 245 -6.29 -3.63 -2.95
N ALA A 246 -5.04 -3.33 -3.35
CA ALA A 246 -4.20 -4.33 -4.01
C ALA A 246 -3.83 -5.47 -3.04
N PHE A 247 -3.53 -5.15 -1.79
CA PHE A 247 -3.25 -6.14 -0.75
C PHE A 247 -4.47 -7.00 -0.36
N LEU A 248 -5.68 -6.47 -0.47
CA LEU A 248 -6.94 -7.22 -0.31
C LEU A 248 -7.00 -8.47 -1.19
N MET A 249 -6.32 -8.48 -2.34
CA MET A 249 -6.28 -9.64 -3.24
C MET A 249 -5.62 -10.86 -2.59
N GLN A 250 -4.72 -10.68 -1.61
CA GLN A 250 -4.19 -11.78 -0.79
C GLN A 250 -5.32 -12.54 -0.07
N GLY A 251 -6.28 -11.80 0.50
CA GLY A 251 -7.46 -12.39 1.13
C GLY A 251 -8.36 -13.14 0.14
N TRP A 252 -8.58 -12.58 -1.05
CA TRP A 252 -9.31 -13.26 -2.11
C TRP A 252 -8.58 -14.52 -2.60
N GLY A 253 -7.25 -14.49 -2.67
CA GLY A 253 -6.44 -15.68 -2.99
C GLY A 253 -6.71 -16.81 -2.01
N GLN A 254 -6.70 -16.54 -0.70
CA GLN A 254 -7.02 -17.52 0.35
C GLN A 254 -8.44 -18.08 0.19
N PHE A 255 -9.41 -17.19 -0.06
CA PHE A 255 -10.80 -17.59 -0.24
C PHE A 255 -10.99 -18.52 -1.43
N PHE A 256 -10.44 -18.15 -2.58
CA PHE A 256 -10.53 -18.97 -3.79
C PHE A 256 -9.78 -20.30 -3.63
N ASN A 257 -8.61 -20.32 -2.98
CA ASN A 257 -7.91 -21.57 -2.70
C ASN A 257 -8.80 -22.52 -1.91
N GLN A 258 -9.37 -22.08 -0.79
CA GLN A 258 -10.21 -22.92 0.04
C GLN A 258 -11.48 -23.40 -0.71
N ALA A 259 -12.15 -22.51 -1.40
CA ALA A 259 -13.35 -22.83 -2.16
C ALA A 259 -13.06 -23.83 -3.30
N ILE A 260 -11.98 -23.60 -4.06
CA ILE A 260 -11.56 -24.48 -5.15
C ILE A 260 -11.16 -25.86 -4.63
N LEU A 261 -10.43 -25.95 -3.52
CA LEU A 261 -10.08 -27.25 -2.93
C LEU A 261 -11.32 -28.06 -2.53
N ILE A 262 -12.33 -27.40 -1.93
CA ILE A 262 -13.62 -28.06 -1.61
C ILE A 262 -14.29 -28.58 -2.88
N ILE A 263 -14.41 -27.73 -3.92
CA ILE A 263 -15.06 -28.09 -5.19
C ILE A 263 -14.31 -29.24 -5.86
N LEU A 264 -12.98 -29.15 -5.95
CA LEU A 264 -12.17 -30.18 -6.61
C LEU A 264 -12.22 -31.52 -5.85
N LEU A 265 -12.19 -31.49 -4.52
CA LEU A 265 -12.33 -32.72 -3.74
C LEU A 265 -13.68 -33.38 -4.03
N LEU A 266 -14.78 -32.62 -4.03
CA LEU A 266 -16.10 -33.14 -4.36
C LEU A 266 -16.15 -33.72 -5.80
N CYS A 267 -15.54 -33.03 -6.77
CA CYS A 267 -15.48 -33.49 -8.15
C CYS A 267 -14.71 -34.79 -8.31
N PHE A 268 -13.53 -34.93 -7.68
CA PHE A 268 -12.65 -36.07 -7.84
C PHE A 268 -12.93 -37.19 -6.85
N HIS A 269 -13.75 -36.97 -5.81
CA HIS A 269 -14.14 -37.95 -4.81
C HIS A 269 -15.62 -38.30 -4.87
N HIS A 270 -16.14 -38.46 -6.09
CA HIS A 270 -17.51 -38.94 -6.38
C HIS A 270 -18.64 -38.16 -5.68
N GLY A 271 -18.46 -36.87 -5.50
CA GLY A 271 -19.44 -36.00 -4.83
C GLY A 271 -19.45 -36.12 -3.29
N SER A 272 -18.57 -36.94 -2.70
CA SER A 272 -18.47 -37.14 -1.26
C SER A 272 -17.36 -36.32 -0.65
N GLY A 273 -17.63 -35.65 0.47
CA GLY A 273 -16.61 -35.03 1.32
C GLY A 273 -16.08 -35.94 2.44
N ASN A 274 -16.52 -37.21 2.50
CA ASN A 274 -16.22 -38.09 3.60
C ASN A 274 -15.11 -39.12 3.26
N PRO A 275 -14.32 -39.58 4.26
CA PRO A 275 -13.32 -40.59 4.07
C PRO A 275 -13.95 -41.96 3.67
N PRO A 276 -13.17 -42.93 3.11
CA PRO A 276 -11.73 -42.87 2.88
C PRO A 276 -11.36 -42.11 1.61
N TYR A 277 -10.35 -41.23 1.68
CA TYR A 277 -9.87 -40.45 0.53
C TYR A 277 -8.88 -41.29 -0.29
N SER A 278 -9.12 -41.45 -1.59
CA SER A 278 -8.21 -42.15 -2.48
C SER A 278 -6.97 -41.29 -2.81
N THR A 279 -5.84 -41.94 -3.01
CA THR A 279 -4.60 -41.29 -3.46
C THR A 279 -4.78 -40.56 -4.80
N VAL A 280 -5.62 -41.11 -5.69
CA VAL A 280 -5.94 -40.52 -7.01
C VAL A 280 -6.74 -39.24 -6.84
N SER A 281 -7.79 -39.22 -5.99
CA SER A 281 -8.57 -38.02 -5.75
C SER A 281 -7.75 -36.93 -5.10
N ALA A 282 -6.90 -37.26 -4.14
CA ALA A 282 -5.99 -36.28 -3.52
C ALA A 282 -4.97 -35.72 -4.53
N GLN A 283 -4.37 -36.56 -5.39
CA GLN A 283 -3.42 -36.14 -6.42
C GLN A 283 -4.07 -35.20 -7.44
N TRP A 284 -5.26 -35.48 -7.94
CA TRP A 284 -5.95 -34.58 -8.87
C TRP A 284 -6.42 -33.30 -8.20
N THR A 285 -6.91 -33.36 -6.96
CA THR A 285 -7.34 -32.19 -6.20
C THR A 285 -6.19 -31.17 -6.10
N TYR A 286 -5.00 -31.59 -5.63
CA TYR A 286 -3.90 -30.65 -5.47
C TYR A 286 -3.32 -30.17 -6.81
N ARG A 287 -3.17 -31.04 -7.84
CA ARG A 287 -2.59 -30.69 -9.13
C ARG A 287 -3.44 -29.65 -9.86
N ILE A 288 -4.75 -29.88 -9.95
CA ILE A 288 -5.65 -28.95 -10.58
C ILE A 288 -5.76 -27.63 -9.78
N SER A 289 -5.69 -27.70 -8.45
CA SER A 289 -5.67 -26.48 -7.63
C SER A 289 -4.50 -25.55 -7.97
N PHE A 290 -3.34 -26.05 -8.34
CA PHE A 290 -2.20 -25.25 -8.81
C PHE A 290 -2.21 -24.94 -10.31
N ALA A 291 -2.83 -25.80 -11.13
CA ALA A 291 -2.96 -25.54 -12.56
C ALA A 291 -3.87 -24.33 -12.87
N ILE A 292 -4.93 -24.13 -12.07
CA ILE A 292 -5.86 -22.99 -12.26
C ILE A 292 -5.12 -21.66 -12.13
N PRO A 293 -4.40 -21.34 -11.04
CA PRO A 293 -3.66 -20.09 -10.95
C PRO A 293 -2.51 -20.00 -11.97
N ALA A 294 -1.94 -21.09 -12.46
CA ALA A 294 -0.92 -21.09 -13.50
C ALA A 294 -1.43 -20.45 -14.79
N VAL A 295 -2.66 -20.78 -15.21
CA VAL A 295 -3.30 -20.17 -16.38
C VAL A 295 -3.52 -18.66 -16.16
N GLY A 296 -4.00 -18.28 -14.98
CA GLY A 296 -4.14 -16.86 -14.62
C GLY A 296 -2.80 -16.10 -14.60
N THR A 297 -1.74 -16.75 -14.13
CA THR A 297 -0.40 -16.15 -14.09
C THR A 297 0.21 -16.00 -15.49
N LEU A 298 -0.06 -16.92 -16.41
CA LEU A 298 0.34 -16.78 -17.80
C LEU A 298 -0.27 -15.52 -18.44
N TRP A 299 -1.57 -15.30 -18.19
CA TRP A 299 -2.22 -14.06 -18.62
C TRP A 299 -1.64 -12.83 -17.92
N LEU A 300 -1.28 -12.90 -16.63
CA LEU A 300 -0.65 -11.81 -15.88
C LEU A 300 0.72 -11.43 -16.48
N VAL A 301 1.54 -12.41 -16.88
CA VAL A 301 2.82 -12.18 -17.58
C VAL A 301 2.59 -11.40 -18.87
N TYR A 302 1.62 -11.86 -19.70
CA TYR A 302 1.25 -11.17 -20.93
C TYR A 302 0.81 -9.72 -20.65
N TYR A 303 -0.08 -9.51 -19.69
CA TYR A 303 -0.57 -8.18 -19.32
C TYR A 303 0.55 -7.24 -18.86
N ARG A 304 1.43 -7.70 -17.98
CA ARG A 304 2.56 -6.88 -17.46
C ARG A 304 3.56 -6.54 -18.56
N TYR A 305 3.81 -7.46 -19.46
CA TYR A 305 4.74 -7.25 -20.57
C TYR A 305 4.22 -6.26 -21.60
N TYR A 306 2.97 -6.44 -22.06
CA TYR A 306 2.44 -5.67 -23.19
C TYR A 306 1.61 -4.44 -22.82
N LYS A 307 0.97 -4.42 -21.65
CA LYS A 307 0.00 -3.36 -21.29
C LYS A 307 0.49 -2.41 -20.19
N MET A 308 1.54 -2.77 -19.43
CA MET A 308 1.99 -2.00 -18.28
C MET A 308 3.23 -1.15 -18.64
N HIS A 309 3.01 0.06 -19.15
CA HIS A 309 4.11 0.92 -19.63
C HIS A 309 4.54 2.00 -18.60
N ALA A 310 3.66 2.41 -17.69
CA ALA A 310 3.84 3.61 -16.85
C ALA A 310 4.52 3.39 -15.48
N ALA A 311 4.78 2.15 -15.06
CA ALA A 311 5.19 1.82 -13.69
C ALA A 311 6.57 2.33 -13.24
N SER A 312 7.37 2.96 -14.11
CA SER A 312 8.73 3.42 -13.78
C SER A 312 8.95 4.92 -13.99
N LYS A 313 7.94 5.68 -14.40
CA LYS A 313 8.10 7.11 -14.77
C LYS A 313 8.53 7.95 -13.54
N GLN A 314 7.92 7.73 -12.38
CA GLN A 314 8.21 8.49 -11.15
C GLN A 314 9.63 8.22 -10.62
N LEU A 315 10.06 6.97 -10.64
CA LEU A 315 11.41 6.60 -10.26
C LEU A 315 12.45 7.24 -11.19
N ALA A 316 12.20 7.25 -12.51
CA ALA A 316 13.07 7.90 -13.49
C ALA A 316 13.19 9.41 -13.23
N ILE A 317 12.07 10.09 -12.96
CA ILE A 317 12.05 11.52 -12.60
C ILE A 317 12.83 11.76 -11.30
N ALA A 318 12.61 10.95 -10.26
CA ALA A 318 13.32 11.08 -8.99
C ALA A 318 14.84 10.90 -9.16
N LYS A 319 15.27 9.92 -9.96
CA LYS A 319 16.68 9.67 -10.28
C LYS A 319 17.30 10.79 -11.11
N ALA A 320 16.59 11.31 -12.11
CA ALA A 320 17.07 12.42 -12.94
C ALA A 320 17.26 13.71 -12.12
N LYS A 321 16.33 14.01 -11.19
CA LYS A 321 16.43 15.18 -10.30
C LYS A 321 17.55 15.06 -9.27
N SER A 322 17.75 13.89 -8.69
CA SER A 322 18.72 13.69 -7.61
C SER A 322 20.14 13.36 -8.10
N LYS A 323 20.28 12.92 -9.37
CA LYS A 323 21.51 12.35 -9.94
C LYS A 323 22.12 11.20 -9.11
N VAL A 324 21.30 10.49 -8.32
CA VAL A 324 21.71 9.53 -7.31
C VAL A 324 20.84 8.30 -7.35
N THR A 325 21.49 7.16 -7.22
CA THR A 325 20.83 5.84 -7.25
C THR A 325 20.20 5.42 -5.92
N GLY A 326 20.45 6.16 -4.82
CA GLY A 326 20.01 5.79 -3.48
C GLY A 326 20.92 4.78 -2.76
N TYR A 327 21.89 4.20 -3.48
CA TYR A 327 22.85 3.21 -2.95
C TYR A 327 24.24 3.77 -2.67
N ASP A 328 24.44 5.07 -2.84
CA ASP A 328 25.66 5.73 -2.41
C ASP A 328 25.79 5.69 -0.87
N THR A 329 27.00 5.58 -0.39
CA THR A 329 27.29 5.44 1.06
C THR A 329 26.68 6.57 1.87
N GLU A 330 26.61 7.77 1.32
CA GLU A 330 25.99 8.93 1.97
C GLU A 330 24.51 8.75 2.16
N SER A 331 23.75 8.36 1.12
CA SER A 331 22.30 8.08 1.21
C SER A 331 21.98 6.95 2.18
N LEU A 332 22.80 5.90 2.20
CA LEU A 332 22.63 4.79 3.15
C LEU A 332 22.86 5.27 4.59
N ASN A 333 23.94 6.02 4.85
CA ASN A 333 24.22 6.57 6.17
C ASN A 333 23.11 7.53 6.64
N LEU A 334 22.61 8.39 5.76
CA LEU A 334 21.50 9.29 6.06
C LEU A 334 20.21 8.50 6.35
N THR A 335 19.97 7.43 5.61
CA THR A 335 18.84 6.54 5.84
C THR A 335 18.90 5.93 7.23
N PHE A 336 20.02 5.34 7.61
CA PHE A 336 20.18 4.78 8.97
C PHE A 336 20.10 5.85 10.05
N LYS A 337 20.70 7.02 9.84
CA LYS A 337 20.69 8.12 10.81
C LYS A 337 19.29 8.68 11.07
N TYR A 338 18.49 8.92 10.02
CA TYR A 338 17.20 9.60 10.13
C TYR A 338 16.00 8.67 10.10
N PHE A 339 16.10 7.52 9.43
CA PHE A 339 15.01 6.57 9.25
C PHE A 339 15.25 5.21 9.90
N GLY A 340 16.39 4.97 10.56
CA GLY A 340 16.72 3.69 11.18
C GLY A 340 15.69 3.21 12.20
N PHE A 341 15.16 4.11 13.05
CA PHE A 341 14.09 3.77 13.98
C PHE A 341 12.73 3.55 13.29
N ARG A 342 12.48 4.20 12.15
CA ARG A 342 11.31 3.90 11.32
C ARG A 342 11.44 2.52 10.68
N LEU A 343 12.65 2.15 10.23
CA LEU A 343 12.93 0.81 9.73
C LEU A 343 12.75 -0.26 10.81
N LEU A 344 13.23 -0.01 12.03
CA LEU A 344 12.99 -0.88 13.17
C LEU A 344 11.50 -1.03 13.47
N ALA A 345 10.72 0.05 13.41
CA ALA A 345 9.27 0.00 13.64
C ALA A 345 8.55 -0.78 12.55
N THR A 346 8.86 -0.52 11.27
CA THR A 346 8.20 -1.22 10.15
C THR A 346 8.58 -2.69 10.10
N ALA A 347 9.86 -3.01 10.17
CA ALA A 347 10.37 -4.37 10.14
C ALA A 347 9.95 -5.18 11.39
N GLY A 348 10.10 -4.60 12.58
CA GLY A 348 9.77 -5.28 13.83
C GLY A 348 8.27 -5.49 14.04
N ALA A 349 7.45 -4.49 13.68
CA ALA A 349 5.99 -4.67 13.73
C ALA A 349 5.51 -5.69 12.70
N TRP A 350 6.14 -5.75 11.52
CA TRP A 350 5.85 -6.76 10.51
C TRP A 350 6.28 -8.16 10.97
N TYR A 351 7.45 -8.29 11.58
CA TYR A 351 7.88 -9.54 12.22
C TYR A 351 6.84 -10.03 13.23
N ALA A 352 6.41 -9.14 14.13
CA ALA A 352 5.40 -9.47 15.14
C ALA A 352 4.06 -9.89 14.52
N ASN A 353 3.62 -9.19 13.48
CA ASN A 353 2.42 -9.55 12.72
C ASN A 353 2.55 -10.92 12.08
N ASP A 354 3.69 -11.21 11.43
CA ASP A 354 3.83 -12.44 10.67
C ASP A 354 4.00 -13.67 11.58
N VAL A 355 4.55 -13.54 12.78
CA VAL A 355 4.48 -14.62 13.79
C VAL A 355 3.02 -14.97 14.08
N PHE A 356 2.17 -13.98 14.29
CA PHE A 356 0.74 -14.19 14.54
C PHE A 356 0.01 -14.71 13.31
N PHE A 357 0.09 -13.97 12.21
CA PHE A 357 -0.69 -14.24 11.00
C PHE A 357 -0.31 -15.56 10.32
N TYR A 358 0.99 -15.77 10.03
CA TYR A 358 1.45 -16.98 9.36
C TYR A 358 1.35 -18.20 10.28
N GLY A 359 1.64 -18.05 11.56
CA GLY A 359 1.43 -19.10 12.53
C GLY A 359 0.00 -19.61 12.51
N ASN A 360 -0.98 -18.70 12.52
CA ASN A 360 -2.39 -19.07 12.45
C ASN A 360 -2.81 -19.64 11.09
N LYS A 361 -2.19 -19.24 9.99
CA LYS A 361 -2.58 -19.69 8.65
C LYS A 361 -1.92 -21.00 8.22
N LEU A 362 -0.66 -21.21 8.56
CA LEU A 362 0.03 -22.47 8.25
C LEU A 362 -0.49 -23.62 9.10
N PHE A 363 -0.80 -23.35 10.37
CA PHE A 363 -1.33 -24.33 11.33
C PHE A 363 -2.84 -24.22 11.53
N GLN A 364 -3.55 -23.63 10.59
CA GLN A 364 -5.00 -23.36 10.73
C GLN A 364 -5.82 -24.63 10.97
N SER A 365 -5.42 -25.76 10.39
CA SER A 365 -6.09 -27.04 10.63
C SER A 365 -6.06 -27.45 12.11
N GLU A 366 -4.97 -27.21 12.82
CA GLU A 366 -4.83 -27.50 14.24
C GLU A 366 -5.71 -26.56 15.09
N PHE A 367 -5.70 -25.25 14.80
CA PHE A 367 -6.56 -24.29 15.49
C PHE A 367 -8.04 -24.55 15.25
N ILE A 368 -8.40 -24.91 14.01
CA ILE A 368 -9.77 -25.22 13.66
C ILE A 368 -10.22 -26.56 14.29
N ALA A 369 -9.33 -27.54 14.43
CA ALA A 369 -9.63 -28.78 15.12
C ALA A 369 -10.07 -28.56 16.59
N VAL A 370 -9.52 -27.55 17.26
CA VAL A 370 -9.93 -27.16 18.63
C VAL A 370 -11.36 -26.63 18.68
N ILE A 371 -11.77 -25.84 17.68
CA ILE A 371 -13.06 -25.14 17.65
C ILE A 371 -14.13 -25.87 16.83
N SER A 372 -13.79 -26.96 16.16
CA SER A 372 -14.65 -27.74 15.27
C SER A 372 -15.09 -29.03 15.97
N PRO A 373 -16.26 -29.57 15.64
CA PRO A 373 -16.65 -30.89 16.12
C PRO A 373 -15.67 -31.98 15.66
N ASN A 374 -15.39 -32.95 16.52
CA ASN A 374 -14.58 -34.10 16.16
C ASN A 374 -15.22 -34.85 14.96
N SER A 375 -14.48 -34.99 13.89
CA SER A 375 -14.91 -35.60 12.64
C SER A 375 -13.73 -36.28 11.96
N ASP A 376 -13.94 -37.50 11.46
CA ASP A 376 -12.96 -38.16 10.59
C ASP A 376 -12.85 -37.51 9.21
N SER A 377 -13.86 -36.73 8.81
CA SER A 377 -13.90 -35.97 7.59
C SER A 377 -13.14 -34.65 7.72
N ILE A 378 -12.38 -34.27 6.68
CA ILE A 378 -11.72 -32.97 6.58
C ILE A 378 -12.70 -31.84 6.20
N MET A 379 -13.87 -32.18 5.68
CA MET A 379 -14.84 -31.22 5.14
C MET A 379 -15.33 -30.21 6.18
N PRO A 380 -15.71 -30.60 7.42
CA PRO A 380 -16.10 -29.63 8.44
C PRO A 380 -15.00 -28.60 8.73
N GLY A 381 -13.74 -29.07 8.87
CA GLY A 381 -12.58 -28.20 9.07
C GLY A 381 -12.40 -27.21 7.92
N TRP A 382 -12.53 -27.66 6.68
CA TRP A 382 -12.45 -26.82 5.49
C TRP A 382 -13.57 -25.78 5.41
N LEU A 383 -14.79 -26.13 5.82
CA LEU A 383 -15.92 -25.18 5.88
C LEU A 383 -15.73 -24.13 6.98
N TYR A 384 -15.25 -24.52 8.16
CA TYR A 384 -14.90 -23.57 9.21
C TYR A 384 -13.77 -22.64 8.77
N ASN A 385 -12.78 -23.14 8.04
CA ASN A 385 -11.73 -22.31 7.48
C ASN A 385 -12.26 -21.36 6.40
N LEU A 386 -13.17 -21.80 5.54
CA LEU A 386 -13.81 -20.94 4.55
C LEU A 386 -14.56 -19.78 5.23
N LEU A 387 -15.27 -20.07 6.33
CA LEU A 387 -15.91 -19.05 7.15
C LEU A 387 -14.89 -18.08 7.76
N ASN A 388 -13.80 -18.58 8.32
CA ASN A 388 -12.72 -17.77 8.89
C ASN A 388 -12.11 -16.84 7.86
N VAL A 389 -11.83 -17.32 6.65
CA VAL A 389 -11.31 -16.50 5.54
C VAL A 389 -12.35 -15.49 5.10
N GLY A 390 -13.64 -15.83 5.10
CA GLY A 390 -14.73 -14.87 4.83
C GLY A 390 -14.75 -13.71 5.83
N VAL A 391 -14.58 -14.00 7.12
CA VAL A 391 -14.47 -12.97 8.17
C VAL A 391 -13.19 -12.15 8.01
N SER A 392 -12.07 -12.79 7.65
CA SER A 392 -10.82 -12.10 7.31
C SER A 392 -11.00 -11.11 6.16
N LEU A 393 -11.74 -11.49 5.10
CA LEU A 393 -12.03 -10.59 3.97
C LEU A 393 -12.77 -9.33 4.40
N LEU A 394 -13.71 -9.43 5.34
CA LEU A 394 -14.37 -8.24 5.90
C LEU A 394 -13.34 -7.31 6.57
N GLY A 395 -12.34 -7.85 7.25
CA GLY A 395 -11.22 -7.08 7.82
C GLY A 395 -10.39 -6.37 6.75
N TYR A 396 -10.03 -7.04 5.66
CA TYR A 396 -9.33 -6.43 4.53
C TYR A 396 -10.11 -5.30 3.89
N TYR A 397 -11.42 -5.49 3.67
CA TYR A 397 -12.28 -4.42 3.14
C TYR A 397 -12.36 -3.24 4.10
N ALA A 398 -12.58 -3.49 5.39
CA ALA A 398 -12.62 -2.45 6.40
C ALA A 398 -11.29 -1.68 6.46
N ALA A 399 -10.13 -2.38 6.37
CA ALA A 399 -8.84 -1.74 6.26
C ALA A 399 -8.77 -0.79 5.05
N SER A 400 -9.13 -1.28 3.86
CA SER A 400 -9.06 -0.51 2.62
C SER A 400 -9.97 0.73 2.66
N PHE A 401 -11.15 0.64 3.26
CA PHE A 401 -12.09 1.77 3.35
C PHE A 401 -11.67 2.82 4.37
N PHE A 402 -11.08 2.42 5.49
CA PHE A 402 -10.87 3.32 6.64
C PHE A 402 -9.42 3.78 6.84
N ILE A 403 -8.45 3.23 6.09
CA ILE A 403 -7.02 3.48 6.31
C ILE A 403 -6.60 4.94 6.09
N ASP A 404 -7.30 5.67 5.24
CA ASP A 404 -7.00 7.08 4.93
C ASP A 404 -7.71 8.09 5.84
N ASN A 405 -8.50 7.63 6.81
CA ASN A 405 -9.20 8.53 7.71
C ASN A 405 -8.22 9.29 8.64
N LYS A 406 -8.21 10.61 8.54
CA LYS A 406 -7.29 11.52 9.24
C LYS A 406 -7.48 11.57 10.76
N LEU A 407 -8.63 11.10 11.30
CA LEU A 407 -8.92 11.19 12.73
C LEU A 407 -8.12 10.19 13.56
N TYR A 408 -8.03 8.93 13.12
CA TYR A 408 -7.25 7.89 13.79
C TYR A 408 -6.01 7.48 13.03
N GLY A 409 -6.09 7.36 11.71
CA GLY A 409 -4.96 7.08 10.85
C GLY A 409 -4.40 5.67 10.92
N ARG A 410 -3.36 5.43 10.12
CA ARG A 410 -2.69 4.13 9.96
C ARG A 410 -2.15 3.59 11.27
N LYS A 411 -1.47 4.45 12.03
CA LYS A 411 -0.83 4.08 13.29
C LYS A 411 -1.83 3.51 14.31
N TRP A 412 -2.98 4.16 14.48
CA TRP A 412 -3.98 3.68 15.42
C TRP A 412 -4.69 2.42 14.95
N MET A 413 -4.92 2.26 13.62
CA MET A 413 -5.46 1.01 13.08
C MET A 413 -4.54 -0.18 13.40
N GLN A 414 -3.23 -0.03 13.18
CA GLN A 414 -2.25 -1.07 13.50
C GLN A 414 -2.24 -1.39 14.99
N MET A 415 -2.26 -0.38 15.85
CA MET A 415 -2.30 -0.58 17.30
C MET A 415 -3.56 -1.26 17.78
N ILE A 416 -4.74 -0.86 17.25
CA ILE A 416 -6.02 -1.48 17.59
C ILE A 416 -6.01 -2.96 17.17
N GLY A 417 -5.57 -3.26 15.95
CA GLY A 417 -5.47 -4.64 15.48
C GLY A 417 -4.60 -5.51 16.38
N PHE A 418 -3.38 -5.05 16.70
CA PHE A 418 -2.49 -5.76 17.62
C PHE A 418 -3.08 -5.94 19.02
N ALA A 419 -3.77 -4.92 19.55
CA ALA A 419 -4.41 -5.01 20.85
C ALA A 419 -5.54 -6.05 20.86
N MET A 420 -6.34 -6.10 19.79
CA MET A 420 -7.42 -7.07 19.66
C MET A 420 -6.88 -8.49 19.42
N ASP A 421 -5.83 -8.65 18.63
CA ASP A 421 -5.13 -9.94 18.46
C ASP A 421 -4.62 -10.45 19.82
N PHE A 422 -4.00 -9.57 20.62
CA PHE A 422 -3.58 -9.91 21.97
C PHE A 422 -4.75 -10.39 22.83
N VAL A 423 -5.84 -9.62 22.89
CA VAL A 423 -7.00 -9.94 23.76
C VAL A 423 -7.67 -11.24 23.34
N PHE A 424 -7.94 -11.43 22.05
CA PHE A 424 -8.67 -12.61 21.57
C PHE A 424 -7.87 -13.93 21.66
N PHE A 425 -6.56 -13.86 21.83
CA PHE A 425 -5.72 -15.02 22.07
C PHE A 425 -5.38 -15.24 23.53
N ILE A 426 -5.09 -14.17 24.28
CA ILE A 426 -4.68 -14.31 25.68
C ILE A 426 -5.84 -14.74 26.60
N VAL A 427 -7.06 -14.27 26.30
CA VAL A 427 -8.25 -14.63 27.09
C VAL A 427 -8.55 -16.14 27.04
N PRO A 428 -8.65 -16.76 25.85
CA PRO A 428 -8.84 -18.22 25.79
C PRO A 428 -7.61 -19.00 26.23
N ALA A 429 -6.38 -18.44 26.10
CA ALA A 429 -5.18 -19.12 26.57
C ALA A 429 -5.23 -19.40 28.10
N PHE A 430 -5.57 -18.36 28.89
CA PHE A 430 -5.66 -18.50 30.36
C PHE A 430 -6.86 -19.30 30.86
N ASN A 431 -7.88 -19.49 30.01
CA ASN A 431 -9.09 -20.24 30.37
C ASN A 431 -9.39 -21.31 29.33
N PHE A 432 -8.37 -22.02 28.88
CA PHE A 432 -8.47 -22.92 27.72
C PHE A 432 -9.54 -24.01 27.92
N GLU A 433 -9.53 -24.70 29.06
CA GLU A 433 -10.52 -25.74 29.38
C GLU A 433 -11.95 -25.21 29.41
N TYR A 434 -12.15 -23.98 29.92
CA TYR A 434 -13.48 -23.34 29.94
C TYR A 434 -13.99 -23.09 28.52
N TYR A 435 -13.15 -22.50 27.66
CA TYR A 435 -13.57 -22.12 26.30
C TYR A 435 -13.61 -23.29 25.33
N THR A 436 -12.88 -24.38 25.58
CA THR A 436 -12.95 -25.61 24.76
C THR A 436 -14.11 -26.55 25.19
N SER A 437 -14.77 -26.26 26.30
CA SER A 437 -15.94 -27.03 26.71
C SER A 437 -17.12 -26.87 25.73
N PRO A 438 -17.97 -27.90 25.55
CA PRO A 438 -19.12 -27.84 24.62
C PRO A 438 -20.07 -26.68 24.88
N ALA A 439 -20.19 -26.21 26.13
CA ALA A 439 -21.06 -25.09 26.49
C ALA A 439 -20.53 -23.74 26.01
N HIS A 440 -19.20 -23.56 25.90
CA HIS A 440 -18.57 -22.26 25.64
C HIS A 440 -17.79 -22.20 24.32
N ILE A 441 -17.71 -23.29 23.57
CA ILE A 441 -16.96 -23.38 22.32
C ILE A 441 -17.35 -22.30 21.30
N ARG A 442 -18.61 -21.86 21.27
CA ARG A 442 -19.09 -20.79 20.39
C ARG A 442 -18.44 -19.44 20.71
N ALA A 443 -18.15 -19.17 21.98
CA ALA A 443 -17.44 -17.96 22.37
C ALA A 443 -15.96 -18.01 21.90
N PHE A 444 -15.35 -19.19 21.98
CA PHE A 444 -13.99 -19.41 21.44
C PHE A 444 -13.97 -19.22 19.92
N GLN A 445 -14.91 -19.82 19.18
CA GLN A 445 -15.07 -19.63 17.74
C GLN A 445 -15.19 -18.13 17.39
N ALA A 446 -16.02 -17.40 18.10
CA ALA A 446 -16.20 -15.98 17.88
C ALA A 446 -14.90 -15.17 18.10
N MET A 447 -14.16 -15.45 19.19
CA MET A 447 -12.88 -14.82 19.46
C MET A 447 -11.84 -15.12 18.38
N TYR A 448 -11.75 -16.37 17.95
CA TYR A 448 -10.82 -16.80 16.89
C TYR A 448 -11.14 -16.13 15.55
N PHE A 449 -12.40 -16.08 15.13
CA PHE A 449 -12.80 -15.41 13.89
C PHE A 449 -12.63 -13.90 13.95
N LEU A 450 -12.96 -13.28 15.09
CA LEU A 450 -12.74 -11.85 15.29
C LEU A 450 -11.26 -11.48 15.30
N SER A 451 -10.37 -12.33 15.84
CA SER A 451 -8.93 -12.11 15.72
C SER A 451 -8.49 -12.06 14.27
N SER A 452 -9.02 -12.97 13.44
CA SER A 452 -8.75 -12.95 12.00
C SER A 452 -9.25 -11.67 11.31
N PHE A 453 -10.38 -11.11 11.74
CA PHE A 453 -10.85 -9.81 11.25
C PHE A 453 -9.91 -8.68 11.64
N PHE A 454 -9.58 -8.55 12.93
CA PHE A 454 -8.78 -7.43 13.44
C PHE A 454 -7.33 -7.48 12.99
N ASN A 455 -6.78 -8.66 12.78
CA ASN A 455 -5.47 -8.83 12.18
C ASN A 455 -5.40 -8.24 10.76
N GLN A 456 -6.42 -8.50 9.92
CA GLN A 456 -6.48 -7.95 8.58
C GLN A 456 -6.87 -6.46 8.57
N PHE A 457 -7.81 -6.04 9.43
CA PHE A 457 -8.17 -4.64 9.61
C PHE A 457 -6.97 -3.78 10.02
N GLY A 458 -6.11 -4.30 10.87
CA GLY A 458 -5.00 -3.58 11.48
C GLY A 458 -3.63 -3.99 10.92
N PRO A 459 -2.86 -4.81 11.68
CA PRO A 459 -1.43 -4.98 11.44
C PRO A 459 -1.10 -5.54 10.06
N ASN A 460 -1.85 -6.50 9.53
CA ASN A 460 -1.50 -7.13 8.26
C ASN A 460 -1.57 -6.14 7.08
N ALA A 461 -2.65 -5.35 6.98
CA ALA A 461 -2.80 -4.36 5.92
C ALA A 461 -1.88 -3.14 6.14
N VAL A 462 -1.72 -2.69 7.39
CA VAL A 462 -1.00 -1.46 7.69
C VAL A 462 0.50 -1.65 7.60
N THR A 463 1.09 -2.77 8.06
CA THR A 463 2.54 -3.02 7.94
C THR A 463 2.99 -3.02 6.48
N PHE A 464 2.18 -3.60 5.59
CA PHE A 464 2.41 -3.56 4.15
C PHE A 464 2.45 -2.14 3.59
N LEU A 465 1.50 -1.28 3.99
CA LEU A 465 1.42 0.09 3.51
C LEU A 465 2.55 0.97 4.07
N VAL A 466 2.73 1.01 5.39
CA VAL A 466 3.64 1.96 6.02
C VAL A 466 5.10 1.67 5.71
N ALA A 467 5.46 0.41 5.47
CA ALA A 467 6.81 0.04 5.08
C ALA A 467 7.25 0.66 3.74
N ALA A 468 6.30 1.00 2.86
CA ALA A 468 6.59 1.75 1.64
C ALA A 468 6.46 3.27 1.84
N GLU A 469 5.58 3.72 2.75
CA GLU A 469 5.16 5.12 2.87
C GLU A 469 6.15 5.99 3.66
N VAL A 470 6.86 5.40 4.62
CA VAL A 470 7.73 6.16 5.54
C VAL A 470 9.13 6.41 5.01
N PHE A 471 9.47 5.87 3.82
CA PHE A 471 10.78 6.01 3.20
C PHE A 471 10.75 6.83 1.91
N PRO A 472 11.85 7.55 1.60
CA PRO A 472 11.96 8.33 0.36
C PRO A 472 12.04 7.43 -0.88
N THR A 473 11.57 7.95 -2.03
CA THR A 473 11.44 7.21 -3.29
C THR A 473 12.70 6.46 -3.74
N PRO A 474 13.94 6.99 -3.64
CA PRO A 474 15.13 6.31 -4.16
C PRO A 474 15.47 4.99 -3.49
N ILE A 475 15.03 4.79 -2.22
CA ILE A 475 15.31 3.59 -1.42
C ILE A 475 14.05 2.85 -0.99
N ARG A 476 12.88 3.29 -1.44
CA ARG A 476 11.57 2.82 -0.96
C ARG A 476 11.36 1.33 -1.15
N ALA A 477 11.65 0.79 -2.34
CA ALA A 477 11.45 -0.63 -2.58
C ALA A 477 12.44 -1.50 -1.81
N THR A 478 13.69 -1.06 -1.68
CA THR A 478 14.70 -1.77 -0.88
C THR A 478 14.32 -1.78 0.60
N ALA A 479 13.91 -0.64 1.15
CA ALA A 479 13.49 -0.55 2.55
C ALA A 479 12.21 -1.36 2.82
N HIS A 480 11.25 -1.33 1.88
CA HIS A 480 10.05 -2.16 1.94
C HIS A 480 10.40 -3.64 1.88
N GLY A 481 11.21 -4.04 0.88
CA GLY A 481 11.65 -5.43 0.72
C GLY A 481 12.40 -5.95 1.95
N PHE A 482 13.28 -5.12 2.55
CA PHE A 482 13.96 -5.46 3.79
C PHE A 482 12.98 -5.61 4.96
N ALA A 483 12.05 -4.66 5.15
CA ALA A 483 11.05 -4.74 6.22
C ALA A 483 10.15 -5.98 6.05
N ALA A 484 9.75 -6.29 4.82
CA ALA A 484 8.96 -7.48 4.50
C ALA A 484 9.75 -8.78 4.73
N ALA A 485 11.04 -8.81 4.37
CA ALA A 485 11.92 -9.97 4.62
C ALA A 485 12.08 -10.24 6.12
N VAL A 486 12.25 -9.19 6.93
CA VAL A 486 12.23 -9.32 8.40
C VAL A 486 10.86 -9.80 8.89
N GLY A 487 9.77 -9.32 8.31
CA GLY A 487 8.43 -9.87 8.55
C GLY A 487 8.39 -11.37 8.30
N LYS A 488 8.90 -11.83 7.15
CA LYS A 488 8.94 -13.27 6.81
C LYS A 488 9.87 -14.09 7.71
N LEU A 489 10.87 -13.48 8.36
CA LEU A 489 11.58 -14.16 9.45
C LEU A 489 10.64 -14.43 10.64
N GLY A 490 9.65 -13.58 10.90
CA GLY A 490 8.59 -13.85 11.87
C GLY A 490 7.73 -15.06 11.46
N ALA A 491 7.32 -15.12 10.20
CA ALA A 491 6.61 -16.25 9.64
C ALA A 491 7.42 -17.56 9.74
N LEU A 492 8.72 -17.51 9.43
CA LEU A 492 9.65 -18.63 9.56
C LEU A 492 9.80 -19.06 11.02
N THR A 493 9.89 -18.10 11.95
CA THR A 493 9.94 -18.40 13.39
C THR A 493 8.69 -19.17 13.83
N ALA A 494 7.49 -18.74 13.41
CA ALA A 494 6.26 -19.43 13.72
C ALA A 494 6.22 -20.82 13.08
N ALA A 495 6.57 -20.93 11.79
CA ALA A 495 6.56 -22.20 11.06
C ALA A 495 7.49 -23.25 11.68
N ILE A 496 8.62 -22.84 12.25
CA ILE A 496 9.53 -23.77 12.95
C ILE A 496 9.05 -24.01 14.39
N LEU A 497 8.79 -22.95 15.17
CA LEU A 497 8.45 -23.05 16.59
C LEU A 497 7.21 -23.91 16.84
N TYR A 498 6.18 -23.75 15.99
CA TYR A 498 4.90 -24.42 16.20
C TYR A 498 4.95 -25.95 16.04
N ASN A 499 5.98 -26.48 15.38
CA ASN A 499 6.21 -27.92 15.32
C ASN A 499 6.72 -28.51 16.66
N TYR A 500 7.20 -27.68 17.59
CA TYR A 500 7.78 -28.11 18.86
C TYR A 500 6.93 -27.81 20.09
N ILE A 501 5.82 -27.09 19.93
CA ILE A 501 4.91 -26.71 21.02
C ILE A 501 3.49 -27.16 20.74
N ASP A 502 2.77 -27.56 21.81
CA ASP A 502 1.37 -27.95 21.72
C ASP A 502 0.45 -26.76 21.40
N THR A 503 -0.77 -27.06 20.97
CA THR A 503 -1.73 -26.03 20.52
C THR A 503 -2.10 -25.04 21.63
N GLN A 504 -2.24 -25.51 22.88
CA GLN A 504 -2.52 -24.61 24.00
C GLN A 504 -1.36 -23.62 24.24
N THR A 505 -0.12 -24.11 24.18
CA THR A 505 1.08 -23.28 24.32
C THR A 505 1.17 -22.25 23.20
N LYS A 506 0.72 -22.57 21.98
CA LYS A 506 0.63 -21.59 20.88
C LYS A 506 -0.25 -20.38 21.26
N PHE A 507 -1.40 -20.63 21.90
CA PHE A 507 -2.27 -19.53 22.40
C PHE A 507 -1.61 -18.68 23.48
N TYR A 508 -0.70 -19.24 24.31
CA TYR A 508 0.04 -18.48 25.30
C TYR A 508 1.17 -17.64 24.71
N VAL A 509 1.88 -18.15 23.73
CA VAL A 509 3.11 -17.53 23.20
C VAL A 509 2.80 -16.41 22.19
N VAL A 510 1.87 -16.67 21.27
CA VAL A 510 1.59 -15.80 20.12
C VAL A 510 1.15 -14.38 20.49
N PRO A 511 0.26 -14.16 21.48
CA PRO A 511 -0.22 -12.82 21.80
C PRO A 511 0.88 -11.83 22.15
N TRP A 512 1.97 -12.28 22.77
CA TRP A 512 3.07 -11.40 23.21
C TRP A 512 3.81 -10.76 22.03
N PHE A 513 3.86 -11.43 20.87
CA PHE A 513 4.37 -10.82 19.66
C PHE A 513 3.47 -9.67 19.21
N GLY A 514 2.15 -9.83 19.26
CA GLY A 514 1.21 -8.75 18.99
C GLY A 514 1.42 -7.54 19.89
N LEU A 515 1.60 -7.78 21.20
CA LEU A 515 1.90 -6.72 22.16
C LEU A 515 3.23 -6.02 21.86
N ALA A 516 4.28 -6.78 21.50
CA ALA A 516 5.57 -6.21 21.11
C ALA A 516 5.44 -5.36 19.84
N GLY A 517 4.70 -5.83 18.83
CA GLY A 517 4.41 -5.09 17.61
C GLY A 517 3.65 -3.78 17.88
N MET A 518 2.72 -3.80 18.83
CA MET A 518 2.00 -2.60 19.28
C MET A 518 2.95 -1.59 19.91
N VAL A 519 3.87 -2.01 20.78
CA VAL A 519 4.85 -1.14 21.44
C VAL A 519 5.82 -0.52 20.42
N LEU A 520 6.34 -1.32 19.47
CA LEU A 520 7.19 -0.82 18.38
C LEU A 520 6.46 0.23 17.54
N THR A 521 5.20 -0.03 17.20
CA THR A 521 4.35 0.90 16.47
C THR A 521 4.15 2.20 17.26
N TRP A 522 3.83 2.11 18.53
CA TRP A 522 3.56 3.26 19.38
C TRP A 522 4.77 4.20 19.49
N ILE A 523 5.95 3.65 19.73
CA ILE A 523 7.15 4.44 20.03
C ILE A 523 7.77 5.00 18.74
N TRP A 524 7.97 4.17 17.70
CA TRP A 524 8.86 4.52 16.59
C TRP A 524 8.16 4.68 15.24
N LEU A 525 6.88 4.22 15.08
CA LEU A 525 6.17 4.44 13.82
C LEU A 525 5.59 5.86 13.78
N PRO A 526 5.88 6.67 12.75
CA PRO A 526 5.19 7.93 12.51
C PRO A 526 3.78 7.68 11.96
N ASP A 527 2.87 8.66 12.11
CA ASP A 527 1.56 8.62 11.46
C ASP A 527 1.60 9.41 10.16
N THR A 528 1.62 8.71 9.05
CA THR A 528 1.69 9.30 7.70
C THR A 528 0.31 9.63 7.09
N THR A 529 -0.77 9.42 7.84
CA THR A 529 -2.14 9.67 7.36
C THR A 529 -2.35 11.14 7.01
N GLY A 530 -2.78 11.39 5.78
CA GLY A 530 -3.01 12.75 5.28
C GLY A 530 -1.75 13.59 5.06
N LEU A 531 -0.56 12.98 5.18
CA LEU A 531 0.70 13.61 4.79
C LEU A 531 0.89 13.46 3.28
N ASP A 532 1.17 14.56 2.60
CA ASP A 532 1.58 14.56 1.21
C ASP A 532 2.93 13.82 1.06
N LEU A 533 3.01 12.83 0.18
CA LEU A 533 4.24 12.08 -0.03
C LEU A 533 5.37 12.95 -0.60
N LYS A 534 5.03 13.99 -1.36
CA LYS A 534 5.99 14.97 -1.87
C LYS A 534 6.68 15.76 -0.74
N GLU A 535 6.00 15.97 0.38
CA GLU A 535 6.59 16.59 1.56
C GLU A 535 7.66 15.68 2.22
N ALA A 536 7.47 14.36 2.18
CA ALA A 536 8.49 13.43 2.63
C ALA A 536 9.73 13.46 1.70
N GLU A 537 9.52 13.55 0.39
CA GLU A 537 10.59 13.69 -0.60
C GLU A 537 11.31 15.05 -0.48
N ARG A 538 10.55 16.13 -0.28
CA ARG A 538 11.10 17.47 -0.05
C ARG A 538 11.96 17.49 1.23
N ARG A 539 11.49 16.90 2.33
CA ARG A 539 12.29 16.72 3.54
C ARG A 539 13.57 15.95 3.28
N TRP A 540 13.52 14.85 2.49
CA TRP A 540 14.71 14.07 2.11
C TRP A 540 15.75 14.92 1.37
N TYR A 541 15.31 15.79 0.46
CA TYR A 541 16.20 16.73 -0.24
C TYR A 541 16.94 17.66 0.74
N TYR A 542 16.24 18.22 1.73
CA TYR A 542 16.86 19.05 2.76
C TYR A 542 17.83 18.29 3.65
N LEU A 543 17.47 17.07 4.07
CA LEU A 543 18.34 16.19 4.86
C LEU A 543 19.65 15.89 4.10
N ARG A 544 19.53 15.59 2.82
CA ARG A 544 20.66 15.26 1.98
C ARG A 544 21.57 16.46 1.70
N SER A 545 21.00 17.64 1.62
CA SER A 545 21.76 18.89 1.45
C SER A 545 22.39 19.39 2.76
N GLY A 546 22.26 18.65 3.87
CA GLY A 546 22.74 19.06 5.20
C GLY A 546 21.98 20.24 5.81
N ARG A 547 20.82 20.59 5.25
CA ARG A 547 19.99 21.74 5.64
C ARG A 547 18.72 21.30 6.38
N GLU A 548 18.79 20.30 7.25
CA GLU A 548 17.63 19.74 7.93
C GLU A 548 16.84 20.79 8.74
N ASN A 549 17.54 21.78 9.28
CA ASN A 549 16.97 22.85 10.11
C ASN A 549 16.16 23.88 9.31
N GLU A 550 16.33 23.88 7.99
CA GLU A 550 15.64 24.79 7.07
C GLU A 550 14.33 24.19 6.51
N TYR A 551 14.05 22.93 6.79
CA TYR A 551 12.78 22.35 6.38
C TYR A 551 11.71 22.60 7.43
N HIS A 552 10.63 23.31 7.06
CA HIS A 552 9.56 23.76 7.95
C HIS A 552 8.18 23.14 7.65
N GLY A 553 8.12 22.21 6.68
CA GLY A 553 6.87 21.67 6.15
C GLY A 553 6.19 20.62 7.02
N PRO A 554 5.03 20.09 6.54
CA PRO A 554 4.20 19.13 7.26
C PRO A 554 4.90 17.83 7.67
N ALA A 555 5.99 17.40 6.98
CA ALA A 555 6.69 16.17 7.33
C ALA A 555 7.42 16.21 8.68
N VAL A 556 7.60 17.41 9.28
CA VAL A 556 8.11 17.58 10.66
C VAL A 556 7.03 18.04 11.64
N HIS A 557 5.77 18.13 11.19
CA HIS A 557 4.65 18.43 12.08
C HIS A 557 4.51 17.31 13.15
N PRO A 558 4.26 17.64 14.44
CA PRO A 558 4.15 16.64 15.52
C PRO A 558 3.18 15.49 15.24
N LYS A 559 2.09 15.72 14.50
CA LYS A 559 1.14 14.67 14.11
C LYS A 559 1.80 13.58 13.25
N HIS A 560 2.75 13.96 12.40
CA HIS A 560 3.41 13.08 11.44
C HIS A 560 4.77 12.55 11.92
N LEU A 561 5.11 12.77 13.19
CA LEU A 561 6.31 12.25 13.83
C LEU A 561 5.98 11.11 14.77
N SER A 562 6.89 10.14 14.87
CA SER A 562 6.87 9.12 15.91
C SER A 562 7.06 9.75 17.31
N LEU A 563 6.70 9.01 18.36
CA LEU A 563 6.92 9.47 19.74
C LEU A 563 8.41 9.76 19.98
N TRP A 564 9.29 8.91 19.46
CA TRP A 564 10.73 9.06 19.53
C TRP A 564 11.25 10.33 18.82
N GLU A 565 10.76 10.60 17.60
CA GLU A 565 11.14 11.80 16.85
C GLU A 565 10.68 13.08 17.55
N ARG A 566 9.48 13.05 18.17
CA ARG A 566 9.00 14.18 19.00
C ARG A 566 9.88 14.41 20.22
N PHE A 567 10.25 13.33 20.92
CA PHE A 567 11.16 13.40 22.08
C PHE A 567 12.52 13.98 21.69
N ARG A 568 13.04 13.65 20.51
CA ARG A 568 14.25 14.25 19.95
C ARG A 568 14.10 15.70 19.49
N GLY A 569 12.93 16.28 19.60
CA GLY A 569 12.66 17.68 19.27
C GLY A 569 12.60 18.00 17.78
N VAL A 570 12.39 17.00 16.90
CA VAL A 570 12.28 17.24 15.44
C VAL A 570 11.10 18.15 15.11
N GLY A 571 10.03 18.11 15.88
CA GLY A 571 8.84 18.95 15.69
C GLY A 571 9.04 20.45 15.88
N LYS A 572 10.16 20.88 16.48
CA LYS A 572 10.49 22.32 16.69
C LYS A 572 10.71 23.08 15.39
N TYR A 573 11.03 22.37 14.31
CA TYR A 573 11.28 22.98 13.00
C TYR A 573 10.00 23.27 12.21
N TYR A 574 8.84 22.81 12.64
CA TYR A 574 7.59 23.05 11.96
C TYR A 574 7.16 24.51 12.07
N ASP A 575 7.04 25.19 10.93
CA ASP A 575 6.56 26.55 10.80
C ASP A 575 5.77 26.69 9.47
N PRO A 576 4.42 26.78 9.51
CA PRO A 576 3.59 26.81 8.31
C PRO A 576 3.77 28.06 7.46
N ASP A 577 4.19 29.19 8.05
CA ASP A 577 4.39 30.45 7.31
C ASP A 577 5.76 30.45 6.61
N ALA A 578 6.79 29.95 7.29
CA ALA A 578 8.09 29.71 6.66
C ALA A 578 7.99 28.67 5.54
N ASP A 579 7.24 27.60 5.73
CA ASP A 579 6.99 26.55 4.72
C ASP A 579 6.33 27.11 3.47
N TYR A 580 5.31 27.95 3.63
CA TYR A 580 4.64 28.59 2.48
C TYR A 580 5.60 29.43 1.65
N LYS A 581 6.40 30.30 2.31
CA LYS A 581 7.40 31.11 1.64
C LYS A 581 8.43 30.26 0.89
N GLN A 582 8.92 29.21 1.52
CA GLN A 582 9.87 28.29 0.90
C GLN A 582 9.28 27.57 -0.33
N LYS A 583 8.05 27.10 -0.25
CA LYS A 583 7.38 26.45 -1.40
C LYS A 583 7.27 27.41 -2.59
N VAL A 584 6.86 28.64 -2.34
CA VAL A 584 6.77 29.66 -3.39
C VAL A 584 8.16 29.92 -4.01
N GLU A 585 9.21 30.04 -3.19
CA GLU A 585 10.57 30.29 -3.66
C GLU A 585 11.15 29.10 -4.46
N GLU A 586 10.93 27.87 -3.99
CA GLU A 586 11.33 26.65 -4.71
C GLU A 586 10.62 26.54 -6.06
N MET A 587 9.31 26.86 -6.12
CA MET A 587 8.57 26.88 -7.38
C MET A 587 9.04 27.98 -8.31
N ARG A 588 9.41 29.14 -7.77
CA ARG A 588 10.00 30.24 -8.56
C ARG A 588 11.32 29.81 -9.19
N GLY A 589 12.22 29.19 -8.41
CA GLY A 589 13.49 28.69 -8.92
C GLY A 589 13.31 27.67 -10.05
N ASP A 590 12.34 26.75 -9.94
CA ASP A 590 12.03 25.80 -11.00
C ASP A 590 11.45 26.50 -12.25
N TRP A 591 10.60 27.50 -12.07
CA TRP A 591 10.06 28.30 -13.17
C TRP A 591 11.17 29.08 -13.90
N GLU A 592 12.07 29.74 -13.17
CA GLU A 592 13.23 30.45 -13.74
C GLU A 592 14.17 29.50 -14.50
N ALA A 593 14.43 28.33 -13.93
CA ALA A 593 15.23 27.29 -14.59
C ALA A 593 14.56 26.78 -15.89
N MET A 594 13.24 26.62 -15.87
CA MET A 594 12.46 26.25 -17.05
C MET A 594 12.54 27.33 -18.12
N MET A 595 12.37 28.60 -17.75
CA MET A 595 12.45 29.74 -18.69
C MET A 595 13.84 29.88 -19.29
N ALA A 596 14.89 29.69 -18.49
CA ALA A 596 16.26 29.69 -18.97
C ALA A 596 16.55 28.55 -19.97
N ARG A 597 16.02 27.35 -19.73
CA ARG A 597 16.12 26.22 -20.69
C ARG A 597 15.38 26.55 -22.00
N ARG A 598 14.14 27.05 -21.94
CA ARG A 598 13.38 27.43 -23.13
C ARG A 598 14.08 28.55 -23.93
N ALA A 599 14.76 29.47 -23.25
CA ALA A 599 15.54 30.50 -23.92
C ALA A 599 16.79 29.95 -24.62
N ALA A 600 17.42 28.90 -24.04
CA ALA A 600 18.59 28.23 -24.60
C ALA A 600 18.24 27.27 -25.76
N GLU A 601 17.07 26.66 -25.72
CA GLU A 601 16.59 25.61 -26.65
C GLU A 601 15.76 26.18 -27.83
N LYS A 602 15.89 27.45 -28.18
CA LYS A 602 15.13 28.11 -29.24
C LYS A 602 15.16 27.43 -30.62
N GLU A 603 15.92 26.35 -30.78
CA GLU A 603 16.08 25.62 -32.04
C GLU A 603 15.53 24.17 -32.05
N LEU A 604 15.05 23.60 -30.96
CA LEU A 604 14.56 22.21 -30.94
C LEU A 604 13.18 22.17 -30.28
N ALA A 605 12.18 21.94 -31.11
CA ALA A 605 10.81 21.66 -30.65
C ALA A 605 10.83 20.34 -29.84
N TYR A 606 10.93 20.45 -28.53
CA TYR A 606 10.80 19.31 -27.62
C TYR A 606 9.38 19.22 -27.04
N GLU A 607 8.87 17.99 -27.01
CA GLU A 607 7.56 17.67 -26.43
C GLU A 607 7.47 18.16 -24.98
N ASP A 608 6.38 18.84 -24.68
CA ASP A 608 6.03 19.48 -23.39
C ASP A 608 5.85 18.48 -22.23
N ASP A 609 6.25 17.21 -22.39
CA ASP A 609 5.97 16.11 -21.46
C ASP A 609 6.85 16.13 -20.19
N ASP A 610 7.99 16.82 -20.21
CA ASP A 610 8.94 16.84 -19.07
C ASP A 610 8.68 17.96 -18.06
N LEU A 611 7.67 18.78 -18.29
CA LEU A 611 7.31 19.88 -17.39
C LEU A 611 6.58 19.35 -16.16
N ASP A 612 7.02 19.84 -14.99
CA ASP A 612 6.29 19.68 -13.73
C ASP A 612 4.83 20.12 -13.93
N GLU A 613 3.86 19.21 -13.72
CA GLU A 613 2.42 19.50 -13.90
C GLU A 613 1.97 20.74 -13.10
N GLY A 614 2.61 21.00 -11.96
CA GLY A 614 2.36 22.20 -11.16
C GLY A 614 2.73 23.48 -11.88
N LEU A 615 3.83 23.48 -12.67
CA LEU A 615 4.25 24.64 -13.47
C LEU A 615 3.43 24.83 -14.75
N LYS A 616 2.69 23.81 -15.20
CA LYS A 616 1.73 23.91 -16.31
C LYS A 616 0.44 24.62 -15.90
N HIS A 617 0.21 24.80 -14.60
CA HIS A 617 -1.01 25.43 -14.10
C HIS A 617 -1.05 26.92 -14.48
N LYS A 618 -2.07 27.33 -15.23
CA LYS A 618 -2.19 28.71 -15.74
C LYS A 618 -1.99 29.77 -14.65
N HIS A 619 -2.57 29.56 -13.48
CA HIS A 619 -2.50 30.54 -12.37
C HIS A 619 -1.09 30.65 -11.78
N VAL A 620 -0.35 29.55 -11.74
CA VAL A 620 1.05 29.52 -11.27
C VAL A 620 1.95 30.24 -12.26
N LEU A 621 1.78 30.00 -13.56
CA LEU A 621 2.52 30.72 -14.63
C LEU A 621 2.23 32.21 -14.57
N THR A 622 0.98 32.59 -14.52
CA THR A 622 0.58 34.02 -14.42
C THR A 622 1.18 34.71 -13.19
N TYR A 623 1.22 34.03 -12.04
CA TYR A 623 1.83 34.55 -10.82
C TYR A 623 3.32 34.82 -11.01
N PHE A 624 4.09 33.85 -11.53
CA PHE A 624 5.54 34.00 -11.71
C PHE A 624 5.89 34.93 -12.84
N GLU A 625 5.13 34.96 -13.91
CA GLU A 625 5.29 35.99 -14.97
C GLU A 625 5.15 37.42 -14.43
N ARG A 626 4.14 37.69 -13.61
CA ARG A 626 3.92 38.99 -12.98
C ARG A 626 4.97 39.36 -11.93
N THR A 627 5.58 38.35 -11.27
CA THR A 627 6.63 38.55 -10.26
C THR A 627 8.04 38.52 -10.83
N SER A 628 8.18 38.32 -12.14
CA SER A 628 9.48 38.29 -12.82
C SER A 628 10.24 39.63 -12.63
N PRO A 629 11.55 39.59 -12.29
CA PRO A 629 12.37 40.79 -12.16
C PRO A 629 12.35 41.68 -13.40
N MET A 630 12.21 41.11 -14.59
CA MET A 630 12.09 41.85 -15.84
C MET A 630 10.81 42.67 -15.91
N ILE A 631 9.67 42.12 -15.48
CA ILE A 631 8.39 42.82 -15.47
C ILE A 631 8.38 43.88 -14.38
N LEU A 632 8.86 43.56 -13.19
CA LEU A 632 9.01 44.48 -12.08
C LEU A 632 9.96 45.66 -12.43
N ALA A 633 11.05 45.39 -13.16
CA ALA A 633 11.95 46.41 -13.67
C ALA A 633 11.28 47.28 -14.73
N ARG A 634 10.42 46.71 -15.59
CA ARG A 634 9.64 47.42 -16.60
C ARG A 634 8.55 48.29 -15.97
N GLU A 635 7.83 47.78 -14.97
CA GLU A 635 6.83 48.54 -14.22
C GLU A 635 7.46 49.70 -13.40
N LYS A 636 8.65 49.47 -12.85
CA LYS A 636 9.40 50.55 -12.16
C LYS A 636 9.84 51.65 -13.07
N ASN A 637 10.20 51.35 -14.32
CA ASN A 637 10.64 52.31 -15.32
C ASN A 637 9.47 52.95 -16.10
N PHE A 638 8.32 52.29 -16.11
CA PHE A 638 7.08 52.78 -16.73
C PHE A 638 5.90 52.52 -15.78
N PRO A 639 5.69 53.39 -14.76
CA PRO A 639 4.53 53.24 -13.89
C PRO A 639 3.26 53.24 -14.74
N PRO A 640 2.25 52.43 -14.42
CA PRO A 640 1.01 52.39 -15.18
C PRO A 640 0.43 53.81 -15.20
N ILE A 641 0.20 54.34 -16.38
CA ILE A 641 -0.54 55.60 -16.55
C ILE A 641 -1.92 55.27 -15.97
N ILE A 642 -2.24 55.90 -14.84
CA ILE A 642 -3.60 55.93 -14.29
C ILE A 642 -4.44 56.67 -15.32
N GLY A 643 -4.84 55.94 -16.35
CA GLY A 643 -5.70 56.45 -17.43
C GLY A 643 -7.12 56.46 -16.95
N THR A 644 -7.68 57.66 -16.97
CA THR A 644 -9.11 57.93 -16.98
C THR A 644 -9.92 56.77 -17.61
N PRO A 645 -11.10 56.43 -17.05
CA PRO A 645 -11.96 55.40 -17.63
C PRO A 645 -12.39 55.88 -19.03
N SER A 646 -11.86 55.25 -20.06
CA SER A 646 -12.27 55.38 -21.43
C SER A 646 -13.68 54.80 -21.57
N SER A 647 -14.64 55.74 -21.64
CA SER A 647 -15.95 55.47 -22.22
C SER A 647 -15.74 55.00 -23.68
N ARG A 648 -15.79 53.74 -23.92
CA ARG A 648 -15.94 53.19 -25.26
C ARG A 648 -16.89 52.00 -25.28
N ASP A 649 -18.05 52.39 -25.81
CA ASP A 649 -18.89 51.65 -26.74
C ASP A 649 -19.33 50.21 -26.39
N SER A 650 -20.55 50.21 -25.90
CA SER A 650 -21.56 49.22 -26.22
C SER A 650 -21.54 48.85 -27.71
N ARG A 651 -20.86 47.78 -28.08
CA ARG A 651 -21.18 46.97 -29.24
C ARG A 651 -21.41 45.54 -28.76
N THR A 652 -22.68 45.24 -28.68
CA THR A 652 -23.18 43.87 -28.66
C THR A 652 -22.50 43.05 -29.76
N PRO A 653 -21.86 41.91 -29.45
CA PRO A 653 -21.53 40.92 -30.46
C PRO A 653 -22.83 40.25 -30.95
N PRO A 654 -22.93 39.92 -32.25
CA PRO A 654 -24.07 39.23 -32.77
C PRO A 654 -24.18 37.83 -32.14
N SER A 655 -25.42 37.52 -31.80
CA SER A 655 -25.87 36.19 -31.42
C SER A 655 -25.57 35.17 -32.54
N ASP A 656 -25.34 33.96 -32.13
CA ASP A 656 -25.37 32.70 -32.91
C ASP A 656 -24.11 32.34 -33.67
N GLU A 657 -23.29 31.56 -33.01
CA GLU A 657 -22.77 30.29 -33.54
C GLU A 657 -22.45 29.35 -32.38
N LEU A 658 -23.39 28.46 -32.14
CA LEU A 658 -23.20 27.26 -31.31
C LEU A 658 -22.13 26.39 -31.97
N LEU A 659 -20.94 26.39 -31.42
CA LEU A 659 -19.95 25.36 -31.72
C LEU A 659 -20.46 24.03 -31.21
N PRO A 660 -20.47 22.96 -32.04
CA PRO A 660 -20.86 21.63 -31.61
C PRO A 660 -19.86 21.09 -30.57
N PRO A 661 -20.31 20.21 -29.65
CA PRO A 661 -19.44 19.62 -28.69
C PRO A 661 -18.35 18.78 -29.37
N PRO A 662 -17.15 18.64 -28.77
CA PRO A 662 -16.07 17.88 -29.35
C PRO A 662 -16.53 16.42 -29.55
N ARG A 663 -16.47 15.95 -30.78
CA ARG A 663 -16.67 14.54 -31.16
C ARG A 663 -15.58 13.72 -30.46
N THR A 664 -16.01 12.79 -29.64
CA THR A 664 -15.21 11.64 -29.22
C THR A 664 -15.17 10.65 -30.38
N ASP A 665 -14.24 10.81 -31.28
CA ASP A 665 -13.93 9.76 -32.26
C ASP A 665 -13.09 8.67 -31.56
N ILE A 666 -13.79 7.69 -31.02
CA ILE A 666 -13.23 6.38 -30.72
C ILE A 666 -13.60 5.48 -31.88
N ASN A 667 -12.80 5.48 -32.90
CA ASN A 667 -12.70 4.41 -33.89
C ASN A 667 -11.25 4.40 -34.40
N GLU A 668 -10.38 3.70 -33.73
CA GLU A 668 -9.21 3.10 -34.37
C GLU A 668 -9.51 1.62 -34.60
N GLU A 669 -9.65 1.33 -35.88
CA GLU A 669 -9.79 0.00 -36.43
C GLU A 669 -8.61 -0.87 -36.01
N ILE A 670 -8.93 -2.10 -35.63
CA ILE A 670 -7.97 -3.19 -35.41
C ILE A 670 -7.67 -3.76 -36.81
N PRO A 671 -6.42 -3.75 -37.31
CA PRO A 671 -6.02 -4.65 -38.39
C PRO A 671 -5.80 -6.06 -37.79
N GLU A 672 -6.18 -7.05 -38.56
CA GLU A 672 -6.15 -8.51 -38.34
C GLU A 672 -4.82 -9.05 -37.80
#